data_3e12427486488710bd2661095130d293
#
_entry.id   3e12427486488710bd2661095130d293
#
_cell.length_a   1.000
_cell.length_b   1.000
_cell.length_c   1.000
_cell.angle_alpha   90.00
_cell.angle_beta   90.00
_cell.angle_gamma   90.00
#
_symmetry.space_group_name_H-M   'P 1'
#
loop_
_entity.id
_entity.type
_entity.pdbx_description
1 polymer ?
#
loop_
_entity_poly.entity_id
_entity_poly.type
_entity_poly.pdbx_seq_one_letter_code
_entity_poly.pdbx_strand_id
1 'polypeptide(L)'
;MSKFLYVAGLMASAAMAQSLEPYTDPLSGIKFGRHTDPASGFSVGLALPQTIGTDFIGQITVPVSAGYGAISLGGSMTNTILLIAQPSGSDVVASLRTASGYTNPEVLTTNSTFDVMPIKEGISVNSTAFTYTFLCKGCITGDDRSWTSTDTTATIGWAYSNEALAEPSNPSGALNYHGSGFGLFGAPFVNATSTEYDTWAALATTASYGNTPSTSTPTYGNSTLSTNATVSSETYDYIVAGGGVAGLIVAERLAESGKSVLLLERGAKSSASTGGDAFVNWNSSVTQYDVPAMAYYLSTAKQTGQYCTDTASMAGCILGGSGMINAMMWVKPNSGDFKNWPAGWNWDDVKASADALYERTPGTILASADGERYDQAAYNVVSKFLSGNGFSSVDALNDVESKHDIFSYPPWLIKDGLRGGPIHDYLPLAEAMSNFKLTINAKVIRVIRSGSTMTGVEVEVDKQRQIINLNAGGAVVLTAGALSSPRLLINSGIGPTEQIETVQSGSVAVTLPDKADWINLPVGQGIKDHPIFTVKLTTKTPLASLPSTAFTQPNDTNVELFSQQSGLLSQSGQRLNFWTSVTNADNTVRYIQGTCNAPSNNTIQMKIYLTHGLTSSGSLVMETDGSTKFGVQPYLTTDGDKEAIKSFMQRLIDFTKQGNSTLSMPSNATAESLIASYTTGSHYVASAAMGASNDGKSVVGTDTKVWGTDNLFVADASMHPDLPVGNTQAIVMVVAEQAAKAILAADKGSGASYGSGSGSSTSVATPAAPYPTGTGSAGTTGTGSTPAATTTGTAGSKAPSSCKRRRAARRAARLAARRSL
;
A
#
# COMPACT_ATOMS: atom_id res chain seq x y z
N MET A 1 51.64 26.06 10.81
CA MET A 1 51.14 27.28 10.14
C MET A 1 50.30 26.82 8.96
N SER A 2 49.04 26.88 9.07
CA SER A 2 48.04 27.26 8.07
C SER A 2 46.65 26.97 8.63
N LYS A 3 45.90 28.02 8.88
CA LYS A 3 44.55 28.02 9.41
C LYS A 3 43.63 27.69 8.26
N PHE A 4 42.82 26.60 8.36
CA PHE A 4 41.63 26.44 7.56
C PHE A 4 40.45 26.90 8.40
N LEU A 5 39.89 28.03 8.03
CA LEU A 5 38.58 28.51 8.47
C LEU A 5 37.49 27.57 7.92
N TYR A 6 36.75 26.92 8.80
CA TYR A 6 35.46 26.38 8.47
C TYR A 6 34.43 27.51 8.52
N VAL A 7 33.96 27.93 7.36
CA VAL A 7 32.79 28.78 7.23
C VAL A 7 31.57 27.84 7.31
N ALA A 8 30.91 27.84 8.47
CA ALA A 8 29.56 27.27 8.62
C ALA A 8 28.59 28.14 7.81
N GLY A 9 28.23 27.70 6.62
CA GLY A 9 27.15 28.29 5.86
C GLY A 9 25.82 27.93 6.50
N LEU A 10 25.25 28.86 7.26
CA LEU A 10 23.80 28.90 7.46
C LEU A 10 23.17 29.03 6.07
N MET A 11 22.56 27.98 5.57
CA MET A 11 21.53 28.10 4.54
C MET A 11 20.28 28.68 5.21
N ALA A 12 20.30 29.98 5.49
CA ALA A 12 19.10 30.76 5.46
C ALA A 12 18.57 30.66 4.05
N SER A 13 17.34 30.20 3.89
CA SER A 13 16.56 30.39 2.68
C SER A 13 16.42 31.90 2.47
N ALA A 14 17.43 32.50 1.81
CA ALA A 14 17.26 33.76 1.15
C ALA A 14 16.25 33.46 0.03
N ALA A 15 15.01 33.89 0.20
CA ALA A 15 14.13 34.13 -0.91
C ALA A 15 14.88 35.07 -1.85
N MET A 16 15.52 34.53 -2.85
CA MET A 16 16.08 35.30 -3.95
C MET A 16 14.85 35.93 -4.59
N ALA A 17 14.72 37.23 -4.44
CA ALA A 17 13.82 38.04 -5.25
C ALA A 17 14.37 37.95 -6.69
N GLN A 18 14.02 36.88 -7.38
CA GLN A 18 14.27 36.79 -8.83
C GLN A 18 13.23 37.69 -9.48
N SER A 19 13.69 38.78 -10.08
CA SER A 19 12.85 39.71 -10.84
C SER A 19 12.33 39.00 -12.09
N LEU A 20 11.04 39.15 -12.37
CA LEU A 20 10.51 38.85 -13.69
C LEU A 20 11.06 39.90 -14.65
N GLU A 21 11.75 39.45 -15.70
CA GLU A 21 12.30 40.34 -16.72
C GLU A 21 11.24 40.66 -17.82
N PRO A 22 11.14 41.89 -18.29
CA PRO A 22 10.24 42.21 -19.37
C PRO A 22 10.57 41.42 -20.65
N TYR A 23 9.61 40.74 -21.21
CA TYR A 23 9.73 39.97 -22.44
C TYR A 23 8.53 40.16 -23.34
N THR A 24 8.78 40.45 -24.61
CA THR A 24 7.72 40.48 -25.62
C THR A 24 7.84 39.24 -26.49
N ASP A 25 6.80 38.42 -26.52
CA ASP A 25 6.79 37.23 -27.37
C ASP A 25 6.75 37.63 -28.85
N PRO A 26 7.72 37.25 -29.68
CA PRO A 26 7.82 37.68 -31.06
C PRO A 26 6.73 37.11 -31.96
N LEU A 27 6.02 36.07 -31.53
CA LEU A 27 4.96 35.41 -32.30
C LEU A 27 3.58 36.01 -32.01
N SER A 28 3.23 36.15 -30.74
CA SER A 28 1.92 36.66 -30.31
C SER A 28 1.89 38.18 -30.05
N GLY A 29 3.04 38.83 -29.87
CA GLY A 29 3.17 40.21 -29.42
C GLY A 29 2.81 40.46 -27.97
N ILE A 30 2.50 39.41 -27.18
CA ILE A 30 2.13 39.49 -25.75
C ILE A 30 3.35 39.90 -24.96
N LYS A 31 3.18 40.81 -24.02
CA LYS A 31 4.22 41.27 -23.11
C LYS A 31 4.10 40.52 -21.77
N PHE A 32 5.12 39.78 -21.44
CA PHE A 32 5.22 38.98 -20.21
C PHE A 32 6.23 39.58 -19.25
N GLY A 33 5.99 39.43 -17.96
CA GLY A 33 7.03 39.27 -16.97
C GLY A 33 7.55 37.84 -17.01
N ARG A 34 8.81 37.66 -17.41
CA ARG A 34 9.38 36.32 -17.69
C ARG A 34 10.50 35.96 -16.73
N HIS A 35 10.42 34.76 -16.16
CA HIS A 35 11.54 34.09 -15.52
C HIS A 35 12.18 33.10 -16.49
N THR A 36 13.49 33.03 -16.49
CA THR A 36 14.26 32.02 -17.24
C THR A 36 15.28 31.40 -16.30
N ASP A 37 15.23 30.07 -16.12
CA ASP A 37 16.27 29.38 -15.38
C ASP A 37 17.58 29.38 -16.18
N PRO A 38 18.66 29.94 -15.63
CA PRO A 38 19.92 30.12 -16.38
C PRO A 38 20.64 28.80 -16.66
N ALA A 39 20.38 27.75 -15.89
CA ALA A 39 21.03 26.45 -16.04
C ALA A 39 20.39 25.59 -17.12
N SER A 40 19.06 25.61 -17.22
CA SER A 40 18.31 24.77 -18.15
C SER A 40 17.77 25.52 -19.37
N GLY A 41 17.55 26.83 -19.26
CA GLY A 41 16.84 27.62 -20.28
C GLY A 41 15.33 27.49 -20.24
N PHE A 42 14.77 26.73 -19.27
CA PHE A 42 13.33 26.65 -19.04
C PHE A 42 12.78 28.03 -18.67
N SER A 43 11.69 28.46 -19.27
CA SER A 43 11.17 29.81 -19.04
C SER A 43 9.66 29.81 -18.77
N VAL A 44 9.25 30.72 -17.88
CA VAL A 44 7.83 30.97 -17.57
C VAL A 44 7.55 32.46 -17.71
N GLY A 45 6.59 32.79 -18.55
CA GLY A 45 6.03 34.15 -18.72
C GLY A 45 4.66 34.27 -18.05
N LEU A 46 4.42 35.39 -17.38
CA LEU A 46 3.12 35.75 -16.81
C LEU A 46 2.67 37.07 -17.36
N ALA A 47 1.36 37.18 -17.74
CA ALA A 47 0.69 38.43 -17.96
C ALA A 47 -0.63 38.44 -17.18
N LEU A 48 -0.85 39.50 -16.41
CA LEU A 48 -1.96 39.67 -15.47
C LEU A 48 -2.74 40.96 -15.79
N PRO A 49 -4.05 40.99 -15.52
CA PRO A 49 -4.81 42.25 -15.60
C PRO A 49 -4.36 43.20 -14.50
N GLN A 50 -4.61 44.49 -14.66
CA GLN A 50 -4.29 45.49 -13.64
C GLN A 50 -5.03 45.26 -12.31
N THR A 51 -6.23 44.74 -12.38
CA THR A 51 -6.98 44.24 -11.22
C THR A 51 -6.99 42.71 -11.32
N ILE A 52 -6.23 42.05 -10.50
CA ILE A 52 -6.08 40.60 -10.56
C ILE A 52 -7.41 39.95 -10.16
N GLY A 53 -7.94 39.16 -11.10
CA GLY A 53 -9.14 38.32 -10.92
C GLY A 53 -8.79 36.83 -10.69
N THR A 54 -9.54 35.98 -11.39
CA THR A 54 -9.36 34.50 -11.33
C THR A 54 -8.48 33.96 -12.45
N ASP A 55 -8.18 34.78 -13.46
CA ASP A 55 -7.60 34.37 -14.72
C ASP A 55 -6.21 35.01 -14.95
N PHE A 56 -5.33 34.32 -15.68
CA PHE A 56 -4.04 34.86 -16.11
C PHE A 56 -3.63 34.30 -17.47
N ILE A 57 -2.79 35.05 -18.22
CA ILE A 57 -2.14 34.53 -19.43
C ILE A 57 -0.75 34.04 -19.02
N GLY A 58 -0.43 32.80 -19.41
CA GLY A 58 0.87 32.19 -19.18
C GLY A 58 1.58 31.80 -20.47
N GLN A 59 2.90 31.72 -20.41
CA GLN A 59 3.73 31.13 -21.45
C GLN A 59 4.76 30.19 -20.80
N ILE A 60 4.91 28.99 -21.33
CA ILE A 60 5.98 28.07 -20.95
C ILE A 60 6.86 27.84 -22.18
N THR A 61 8.16 28.07 -22.07
CA THR A 61 9.12 27.64 -23.09
C THR A 61 10.01 26.56 -22.51
N VAL A 62 10.02 25.40 -23.15
CA VAL A 62 10.71 24.20 -22.69
C VAL A 62 11.84 23.87 -23.65
N PRO A 63 13.11 23.76 -23.20
CA PRO A 63 14.28 23.58 -24.06
C PRO A 63 14.45 22.10 -24.50
N VAL A 64 13.37 21.47 -24.96
CA VAL A 64 13.35 20.08 -25.46
C VAL A 64 12.33 19.96 -26.60
N SER A 65 12.59 19.06 -27.55
CA SER A 65 11.70 18.76 -28.66
C SER A 65 10.74 17.60 -28.38
N ALA A 66 10.91 16.91 -27.25
CA ALA A 66 10.08 15.77 -26.80
C ALA A 66 9.95 15.84 -25.27
N GLY A 67 9.03 15.04 -24.70
CA GLY A 67 8.77 15.04 -23.28
C GLY A 67 7.69 16.05 -22.88
N TYR A 68 7.89 16.79 -21.78
CA TYR A 68 6.93 17.78 -21.31
C TYR A 68 7.58 18.90 -20.48
N GLY A 69 6.87 20.01 -20.35
CA GLY A 69 7.14 21.04 -19.35
C GLY A 69 5.93 21.27 -18.45
N ALA A 70 6.17 21.66 -17.22
CA ALA A 70 5.13 21.85 -16.20
C ALA A 70 5.37 23.09 -15.37
N ILE A 71 4.31 23.73 -14.91
CA ILE A 71 4.36 24.73 -13.83
C ILE A 71 3.38 24.36 -12.72
N SER A 72 3.74 24.68 -11.48
CA SER A 72 2.90 24.57 -10.30
C SER A 72 2.49 25.96 -9.83
N LEU A 73 1.21 26.21 -9.70
CA LEU A 73 0.68 27.51 -9.30
C LEU A 73 0.75 27.80 -7.80
N GLY A 74 1.03 26.79 -6.98
CA GLY A 74 1.20 26.93 -5.52
C GLY A 74 2.63 26.67 -5.04
N GLY A 75 3.62 26.58 -5.95
CA GLY A 75 5.04 26.38 -5.60
C GLY A 75 5.37 24.98 -5.05
N SER A 76 4.45 24.03 -5.09
CA SER A 76 4.61 22.63 -4.67
C SER A 76 4.15 21.69 -5.76
N MET A 77 4.63 20.46 -5.78
CA MET A 77 4.08 19.42 -6.65
C MET A 77 2.73 18.91 -6.15
N THR A 78 2.51 18.92 -4.84
CA THR A 78 1.35 18.29 -4.22
C THR A 78 0.29 19.30 -3.80
N ASN A 79 -0.98 18.94 -3.99
CA ASN A 79 -2.17 19.71 -3.59
C ASN A 79 -2.28 21.09 -4.24
N THR A 80 -1.60 21.31 -5.39
CA THR A 80 -1.65 22.56 -6.15
C THR A 80 -2.15 22.30 -7.57
N ILE A 81 -2.51 23.34 -8.27
CA ILE A 81 -2.82 23.27 -9.71
C ILE A 81 -1.48 23.17 -10.46
N LEU A 82 -1.34 22.11 -11.25
CA LEU A 82 -0.23 21.88 -12.16
C LEU A 82 -0.73 22.10 -13.59
N LEU A 83 -0.06 22.93 -14.35
CA LEU A 83 -0.26 23.00 -15.79
C LEU A 83 0.85 22.22 -16.48
N ILE A 84 0.49 21.27 -17.29
CA ILE A 84 1.40 20.43 -18.08
C ILE A 84 1.24 20.80 -19.55
N ALA A 85 2.36 20.97 -20.26
CA ALA A 85 2.41 21.17 -21.71
C ALA A 85 3.36 20.14 -22.34
N GLN A 86 2.92 19.50 -23.43
CA GLN A 86 3.68 18.46 -24.13
C GLN A 86 3.56 18.62 -25.65
N PRO A 87 4.67 18.54 -26.42
CA PRO A 87 4.63 18.67 -27.87
C PRO A 87 3.98 17.44 -28.52
N SER A 88 3.11 17.68 -29.51
CA SER A 88 2.43 16.64 -30.29
C SER A 88 2.41 17.04 -31.77
N GLY A 89 3.40 16.55 -32.52
CA GLY A 89 3.62 16.97 -33.90
C GLY A 89 4.08 18.43 -33.95
N SER A 90 3.35 19.30 -34.67
CA SER A 90 3.61 20.74 -34.75
C SER A 90 2.82 21.57 -33.73
N ASP A 91 2.05 20.93 -32.86
CA ASP A 91 1.19 21.56 -31.86
C ASP A 91 1.62 21.16 -30.43
N VAL A 92 1.05 21.81 -29.42
CA VAL A 92 1.29 21.50 -28.01
C VAL A 92 -0.04 21.17 -27.35
N VAL A 93 -0.09 19.99 -26.72
CA VAL A 93 -1.20 19.54 -25.90
C VAL A 93 -0.95 19.98 -24.46
N ALA A 94 -1.97 20.54 -23.81
CA ALA A 94 -1.87 20.94 -22.41
C ALA A 94 -2.99 20.36 -21.56
N SER A 95 -2.73 20.21 -20.27
CA SER A 95 -3.70 19.76 -19.28
C SER A 95 -3.47 20.43 -17.94
N LEU A 96 -4.56 20.70 -17.22
CA LEU A 96 -4.50 21.04 -15.80
C LEU A 96 -4.53 19.74 -15.00
N ARG A 97 -3.65 19.62 -14.02
CA ARG A 97 -3.50 18.43 -13.19
C ARG A 97 -3.33 18.80 -11.72
N THR A 98 -3.50 17.83 -10.85
CA THR A 98 -3.16 17.92 -9.43
C THR A 98 -2.53 16.63 -8.97
N ALA A 99 -1.70 16.68 -7.91
CA ALA A 99 -1.10 15.50 -7.30
C ALA A 99 -1.35 15.53 -5.80
N SER A 100 -1.91 14.47 -5.24
CA SER A 100 -2.05 14.26 -3.79
C SER A 100 -0.78 13.74 -3.14
N GLY A 101 0.24 13.36 -3.94
CA GLY A 101 1.54 12.83 -3.53
C GLY A 101 2.56 12.95 -4.66
N TYR A 102 3.75 12.39 -4.47
CA TYR A 102 4.80 12.36 -5.49
C TYR A 102 4.57 11.22 -6.50
N THR A 103 3.40 11.23 -7.13
CA THR A 103 2.95 10.29 -8.15
C THR A 103 2.67 11.03 -9.45
N ASN A 104 2.31 10.32 -10.52
CA ASN A 104 1.86 10.94 -11.76
C ASN A 104 0.61 11.79 -11.47
N PRO A 105 0.63 13.10 -11.77
CA PRO A 105 -0.48 13.99 -11.43
C PRO A 105 -1.73 13.65 -12.23
N GLU A 106 -2.88 13.64 -11.56
CA GLU A 106 -4.18 13.39 -12.17
C GLU A 106 -4.70 14.64 -12.91
N VAL A 107 -5.40 14.43 -14.01
CA VAL A 107 -6.02 15.54 -14.76
C VAL A 107 -7.15 16.11 -13.92
N LEU A 108 -7.12 17.41 -13.69
CA LEU A 108 -8.27 18.14 -13.16
C LEU A 108 -9.38 18.12 -14.22
N THR A 109 -10.54 17.60 -13.84
CA THR A 109 -11.70 17.64 -14.72
C THR A 109 -12.03 19.10 -15.00
N THR A 110 -11.85 19.53 -16.23
CA THR A 110 -12.27 20.86 -16.66
C THR A 110 -13.79 20.95 -16.55
N ASN A 111 -14.22 21.71 -15.58
CA ASN A 111 -15.61 22.14 -15.46
C ASN A 111 -15.69 23.62 -15.86
N SER A 112 -16.86 24.24 -15.83
CA SER A 112 -17.03 25.67 -16.13
C SER A 112 -16.21 26.64 -15.25
N THR A 113 -15.43 26.10 -14.29
CA THR A 113 -14.64 26.87 -13.30
C THR A 113 -13.15 26.91 -13.67
N PHE A 114 -12.59 25.85 -14.28
CA PHE A 114 -11.19 25.78 -14.68
C PHE A 114 -11.05 25.42 -16.14
N ASP A 115 -10.26 26.18 -16.88
CA ASP A 115 -9.97 25.90 -18.29
C ASP A 115 -8.58 26.40 -18.67
N VAL A 116 -7.87 25.69 -19.57
CA VAL A 116 -6.63 26.12 -20.18
C VAL A 116 -6.85 26.27 -21.69
N MET A 117 -6.90 27.50 -22.14
CA MET A 117 -7.25 27.85 -23.52
C MET A 117 -5.99 28.28 -24.29
N PRO A 118 -5.61 27.59 -25.38
CA PRO A 118 -4.43 27.95 -26.14
C PRO A 118 -4.59 29.33 -26.83
N ILE A 119 -3.51 30.09 -26.86
CA ILE A 119 -3.31 31.26 -27.71
C ILE A 119 -2.36 30.83 -28.83
N LYS A 120 -2.95 30.49 -29.99
CA LYS A 120 -2.25 29.81 -31.09
C LYS A 120 -1.09 30.59 -31.65
N GLU A 121 -1.20 31.93 -31.68
CA GLU A 121 -0.18 32.84 -32.16
C GLU A 121 1.13 32.72 -31.32
N GLY A 122 1.06 32.26 -30.09
CA GLY A 122 2.20 32.11 -29.21
C GLY A 122 2.63 30.63 -29.00
N ILE A 123 2.21 29.72 -29.89
CA ILE A 123 2.61 28.27 -29.81
C ILE A 123 3.63 28.00 -30.91
N SER A 124 4.70 27.28 -30.52
CA SER A 124 5.72 26.82 -31.47
C SER A 124 6.35 25.54 -31.03
N VAL A 125 6.66 24.67 -31.99
CA VAL A 125 7.44 23.42 -31.76
C VAL A 125 8.54 23.36 -32.82
N ASN A 126 9.78 23.16 -32.37
CA ASN A 126 10.93 22.96 -33.25
C ASN A 126 11.85 21.85 -32.73
N SER A 127 12.96 21.61 -33.39
CA SER A 127 13.89 20.51 -33.05
C SER A 127 14.62 20.67 -31.71
N THR A 128 14.56 21.83 -31.07
CA THR A 128 15.32 22.10 -29.83
C THR A 128 14.44 22.58 -28.67
N ALA A 129 13.26 23.08 -28.95
CA ALA A 129 12.37 23.64 -27.93
C ALA A 129 10.91 23.64 -28.39
N PHE A 130 10.00 23.73 -27.44
CA PHE A 130 8.61 24.12 -27.72
C PHE A 130 8.15 25.22 -26.77
N THR A 131 7.20 26.05 -27.25
CA THR A 131 6.56 27.12 -26.48
C THR A 131 5.07 26.93 -26.49
N TYR A 132 4.44 27.10 -25.34
CA TYR A 132 2.98 27.07 -25.19
C TYR A 132 2.50 28.32 -24.50
N THR A 133 1.68 29.12 -25.20
CA THR A 133 1.03 30.32 -24.68
C THR A 133 -0.46 30.02 -24.48
N PHE A 134 -1.01 30.43 -23.35
CA PHE A 134 -2.36 30.06 -22.95
C PHE A 134 -3.02 31.09 -22.03
N LEU A 135 -4.36 31.14 -22.06
CA LEU A 135 -5.18 31.74 -21.03
C LEU A 135 -5.57 30.62 -20.01
N CYS A 136 -5.22 30.80 -18.72
CA CYS A 136 -5.66 29.92 -17.63
C CYS A 136 -6.86 30.58 -16.96
N LYS A 137 -8.04 30.07 -17.23
CA LYS A 137 -9.30 30.59 -16.72
C LYS A 137 -9.67 29.93 -15.40
N GLY A 138 -10.01 30.74 -14.39
CA GLY A 138 -10.36 30.28 -13.06
C GLY A 138 -9.17 29.72 -12.23
N CYS A 139 -7.94 29.85 -12.73
CA CYS A 139 -6.77 29.21 -12.14
C CYS A 139 -6.21 29.91 -10.90
N ILE A 140 -6.60 31.16 -10.64
CA ILE A 140 -6.30 31.88 -9.41
C ILE A 140 -7.43 31.59 -8.42
N THR A 141 -7.24 30.57 -7.59
CA THR A 141 -8.32 29.99 -6.77
C THR A 141 -8.50 30.66 -5.42
N GLY A 142 -7.50 31.40 -4.95
CA GLY A 142 -7.56 32.06 -3.64
C GLY A 142 -7.45 31.10 -2.45
N ASP A 143 -7.02 29.88 -2.66
CA ASP A 143 -6.74 28.85 -1.66
C ASP A 143 -5.33 28.25 -1.86
N ASP A 144 -4.96 27.23 -1.11
CA ASP A 144 -3.62 26.62 -1.15
C ASP A 144 -3.23 26.01 -2.53
N ARG A 145 -4.16 25.93 -3.49
CA ARG A 145 -3.91 25.38 -4.84
C ARG A 145 -3.20 26.34 -5.79
N SER A 146 -3.35 27.65 -5.56
CA SER A 146 -2.68 28.73 -6.31
C SER A 146 -2.57 29.99 -5.45
N TRP A 147 -1.99 31.05 -6.00
CA TRP A 147 -1.99 32.35 -5.33
C TRP A 147 -3.39 32.98 -5.26
N THR A 148 -3.51 34.08 -4.46
CA THR A 148 -4.75 34.84 -4.30
C THR A 148 -4.70 36.14 -5.12
N SER A 149 -5.88 36.72 -5.41
CA SER A 149 -5.99 38.02 -6.11
C SER A 149 -5.42 39.18 -5.29
N THR A 150 -5.15 39.01 -3.99
CA THR A 150 -4.59 40.00 -3.09
C THR A 150 -3.09 39.86 -2.85
N ASP A 151 -2.49 38.77 -3.35
CA ASP A 151 -1.04 38.57 -3.26
C ASP A 151 -0.31 39.58 -4.17
N THR A 152 0.90 39.92 -3.79
CA THR A 152 1.80 40.79 -4.59
C THR A 152 2.89 40.00 -5.32
N THR A 153 3.04 38.75 -4.98
CA THR A 153 4.05 37.83 -5.53
C THR A 153 3.52 36.40 -5.46
N ALA A 154 3.59 35.66 -6.56
CA ALA A 154 3.38 34.21 -6.56
C ALA A 154 4.68 33.44 -6.36
N THR A 155 4.59 32.28 -5.73
CA THR A 155 5.66 31.27 -5.79
C THR A 155 5.24 30.24 -6.84
N ILE A 156 6.05 30.13 -7.90
CA ILE A 156 5.78 29.22 -9.02
C ILE A 156 6.83 28.13 -9.04
N GLY A 157 6.38 26.86 -9.08
CA GLY A 157 7.24 25.72 -9.36
C GLY A 157 7.33 25.48 -10.87
N TRP A 158 8.45 24.95 -11.32
CA TRP A 158 8.61 24.47 -12.70
C TRP A 158 9.34 23.14 -12.72
N ALA A 159 9.04 22.33 -13.74
CA ALA A 159 9.69 21.05 -13.96
C ALA A 159 9.59 20.65 -15.44
N TYR A 160 10.55 19.86 -15.94
CA TYR A 160 10.46 19.29 -17.27
C TYR A 160 11.21 17.95 -17.41
N SER A 161 10.81 17.20 -18.43
CA SER A 161 11.47 15.97 -18.86
C SER A 161 11.75 16.05 -20.38
N ASN A 162 12.90 15.54 -20.80
CA ASN A 162 13.27 15.39 -22.20
C ASN A 162 13.01 13.95 -22.72
N GLU A 163 12.47 13.09 -21.89
CA GLU A 163 12.09 11.72 -22.26
C GLU A 163 10.77 11.75 -23.03
N ALA A 164 10.74 11.16 -24.22
CA ALA A 164 9.53 11.11 -25.04
C ALA A 164 8.38 10.42 -24.29
N LEU A 165 7.19 11.02 -24.37
CA LEU A 165 5.98 10.42 -23.77
C LEU A 165 5.44 9.30 -24.66
N ALA A 166 4.88 8.27 -24.05
CA ALA A 166 4.24 7.17 -24.78
C ALA A 166 3.02 7.64 -25.59
N GLU A 167 2.28 8.63 -25.07
CA GLU A 167 1.06 9.17 -25.67
C GLU A 167 1.11 10.70 -25.74
N PRO A 168 1.94 11.32 -26.61
CA PRO A 168 2.14 12.76 -26.62
C PRO A 168 0.90 13.57 -27.06
N SER A 169 -0.07 12.95 -27.72
CA SER A 169 -1.35 13.57 -28.08
C SER A 169 -2.45 13.43 -27.03
N ASN A 170 -2.21 12.65 -25.96
CA ASN A 170 -3.19 12.40 -24.91
C ASN A 170 -2.95 13.35 -23.72
N PRO A 171 -3.85 14.34 -23.46
CA PRO A 171 -3.70 15.25 -22.33
C PRO A 171 -3.79 14.54 -20.96
N SER A 172 -4.31 13.32 -20.92
CA SER A 172 -4.38 12.48 -19.70
C SER A 172 -3.28 11.42 -19.64
N GLY A 173 -2.39 11.38 -20.64
CA GLY A 173 -1.30 10.41 -20.72
C GLY A 173 -0.37 10.47 -19.52
N ALA A 174 0.28 9.34 -19.21
CA ALA A 174 1.26 9.25 -18.14
C ALA A 174 2.50 10.11 -18.47
N LEU A 175 3.00 10.84 -17.47
CA LEU A 175 4.20 11.65 -17.57
C LEU A 175 5.41 10.88 -17.03
N ASN A 176 6.57 11.08 -17.66
CA ASN A 176 7.84 10.58 -17.12
C ASN A 176 8.26 11.43 -15.91
N TYR A 177 9.21 10.92 -15.11
CA TYR A 177 9.81 11.72 -14.06
C TYR A 177 10.54 12.95 -14.65
N HIS A 178 10.39 14.11 -13.99
CA HIS A 178 11.01 15.37 -14.43
C HIS A 178 12.52 15.42 -14.13
N GLY A 179 13.25 14.42 -14.62
CA GLY A 179 14.69 14.27 -14.36
C GLY A 179 15.59 15.28 -15.08
N SER A 180 15.04 16.03 -16.03
CA SER A 180 15.83 17.02 -16.81
C SER A 180 16.00 18.35 -16.07
N GLY A 181 15.07 18.71 -15.15
CA GLY A 181 15.18 19.91 -14.33
C GLY A 181 13.89 20.26 -13.61
N PHE A 182 14.04 20.90 -12.47
CA PHE A 182 12.94 21.48 -11.70
C PHE A 182 13.43 22.57 -10.75
N GLY A 183 12.57 23.47 -10.36
CA GLY A 183 12.91 24.56 -9.46
C GLY A 183 11.72 25.38 -9.01
N LEU A 184 11.99 26.45 -8.25
CA LEU A 184 11.03 27.40 -7.75
C LEU A 184 11.53 28.84 -8.03
N PHE A 185 10.60 29.75 -8.29
CA PHE A 185 10.92 31.18 -8.34
C PHE A 185 9.76 32.02 -7.79
N GLY A 186 10.09 33.23 -7.33
CA GLY A 186 9.11 34.22 -6.95
C GLY A 186 8.77 35.11 -8.16
N ALA A 187 7.48 35.31 -8.42
CA ALA A 187 6.95 36.13 -9.52
C ALA A 187 6.26 37.38 -8.97
N PRO A 188 6.94 38.56 -8.86
CA PRO A 188 6.32 39.80 -8.44
C PRO A 188 5.30 40.27 -9.49
N PHE A 189 4.04 40.47 -9.10
CA PHE A 189 2.94 40.78 -10.04
C PHE A 189 3.07 42.13 -10.71
N VAL A 190 3.73 43.08 -10.05
CA VAL A 190 3.99 44.41 -10.62
C VAL A 190 4.74 44.34 -11.94
N ASN A 191 5.57 43.30 -12.15
CA ASN A 191 6.33 43.09 -13.37
C ASN A 191 5.58 42.29 -14.44
N ALA A 192 4.34 41.83 -14.14
CA ALA A 192 3.51 41.03 -15.03
C ALA A 192 2.14 41.68 -15.38
N THR A 193 1.75 42.77 -14.72
CA THR A 193 0.46 43.43 -14.95
C THR A 193 0.48 44.30 -16.21
N SER A 194 -0.63 44.28 -16.99
CA SER A 194 -0.76 45.05 -18.24
C SER A 194 -2.17 45.57 -18.44
N THR A 195 -2.27 46.78 -19.06
CA THR A 195 -3.55 47.33 -19.56
C THR A 195 -4.00 46.65 -20.84
N GLU A 196 -3.14 45.94 -21.55
CA GLU A 196 -3.46 45.22 -22.80
C GLU A 196 -3.97 43.81 -22.57
N TYR A 197 -4.06 43.38 -21.29
CA TYR A 197 -4.43 42.01 -20.90
C TYR A 197 -5.71 41.49 -21.56
N ASP A 198 -6.79 42.27 -21.54
CA ASP A 198 -8.07 41.86 -22.13
C ASP A 198 -7.99 41.66 -23.66
N THR A 199 -7.17 42.46 -24.35
CA THR A 199 -6.90 42.28 -25.77
C THR A 199 -6.19 40.97 -26.06
N TRP A 200 -5.21 40.60 -25.22
CA TRP A 200 -4.48 39.35 -25.36
C TRP A 200 -5.31 38.15 -24.95
N ALA A 201 -6.13 38.26 -23.88
CA ALA A 201 -7.02 37.20 -23.43
C ALA A 201 -8.08 36.84 -24.50
N ALA A 202 -8.50 37.83 -25.33
CA ALA A 202 -9.43 37.60 -26.43
C ALA A 202 -8.83 36.77 -27.59
N LEU A 203 -7.50 36.55 -27.64
CA LEU A 203 -6.84 35.66 -28.61
C LEU A 203 -7.00 34.19 -28.25
N ALA A 204 -7.39 33.89 -27.02
CA ALA A 204 -7.54 32.51 -26.56
C ALA A 204 -8.72 31.81 -27.26
N THR A 205 -8.45 30.60 -27.74
CA THR A 205 -9.46 29.78 -28.42
C THR A 205 -9.78 28.55 -27.57
N THR A 206 -11.04 28.10 -27.64
CA THR A 206 -11.38 26.81 -26.99
C THR A 206 -10.55 25.71 -27.61
N ALA A 207 -9.83 24.96 -26.78
CA ALA A 207 -9.03 23.83 -27.23
C ALA A 207 -9.96 22.73 -27.78
N SER A 208 -10.00 22.58 -29.11
CA SER A 208 -10.73 21.51 -29.76
C SER A 208 -9.81 20.28 -29.88
N TYR A 209 -9.54 19.60 -28.77
CA TYR A 209 -8.98 18.26 -28.82
C TYR A 209 -10.13 17.31 -29.13
N GLY A 210 -10.25 16.88 -30.36
CA GLY A 210 -11.16 15.94 -30.98
C GLY A 210 -12.15 15.15 -30.10
N ASN A 211 -13.09 15.83 -29.49
CA ASN A 211 -14.37 15.30 -29.05
C ASN A 211 -15.41 16.37 -29.22
N THR A 212 -16.12 16.31 -30.32
CA THR A 212 -17.33 17.13 -30.57
C THR A 212 -18.40 16.72 -29.55
N PRO A 213 -18.85 17.59 -28.64
CA PRO A 213 -20.06 17.31 -27.89
C PRO A 213 -21.25 17.46 -28.86
N SER A 214 -21.76 16.31 -29.25
CA SER A 214 -23.12 16.28 -29.85
C SER A 214 -24.09 16.68 -28.74
N THR A 215 -24.71 17.86 -28.87
CA THR A 215 -25.90 18.23 -28.12
C THR A 215 -27.02 17.32 -28.54
N SER A 216 -27.16 16.19 -27.89
CA SER A 216 -28.39 15.41 -27.87
C SER A 216 -28.73 15.14 -26.41
N THR A 217 -29.93 15.61 -26.03
CA THR A 217 -30.63 15.26 -24.80
C THR A 217 -30.46 13.77 -24.52
N PRO A 218 -30.08 13.34 -23.29
CA PRO A 218 -29.93 11.93 -23.01
C PRO A 218 -31.29 11.26 -23.01
N THR A 219 -31.61 10.65 -24.12
CA THR A 219 -32.61 9.58 -24.13
C THR A 219 -31.92 8.38 -23.44
N TYR A 220 -32.45 7.95 -22.33
CA TYR A 220 -32.06 6.69 -21.68
C TYR A 220 -32.32 5.55 -22.66
N GLY A 221 -31.35 5.25 -23.49
CA GLY A 221 -31.28 4.09 -24.35
C GLY A 221 -30.20 3.17 -23.81
N ASN A 222 -30.62 1.97 -23.53
CA ASN A 222 -29.80 0.79 -23.20
C ASN A 222 -28.58 0.75 -24.13
N SER A 223 -27.44 1.34 -23.72
CA SER A 223 -26.21 1.22 -24.48
C SER A 223 -25.64 -0.16 -24.21
N THR A 224 -25.99 -1.11 -25.08
CA THR A 224 -25.21 -2.33 -25.24
C THR A 224 -23.80 -1.92 -25.69
N LEU A 225 -22.92 -1.60 -24.74
CA LEU A 225 -21.50 -1.61 -25.00
C LEU A 225 -21.18 -3.05 -25.39
N SER A 226 -20.83 -3.24 -26.64
CA SER A 226 -20.40 -4.52 -27.19
C SER A 226 -19.16 -4.97 -26.45
N THR A 227 -19.35 -5.71 -25.39
CA THR A 227 -18.27 -6.48 -24.77
C THR A 227 -18.02 -7.67 -25.69
N ASN A 228 -17.18 -7.51 -26.71
CA ASN A 228 -16.63 -8.63 -27.47
C ASN A 228 -15.63 -9.39 -26.57
N ALA A 229 -16.07 -9.76 -25.36
CA ALA A 229 -15.27 -10.61 -24.48
C ALA A 229 -15.18 -11.99 -25.11
N THR A 230 -13.96 -12.46 -25.32
CA THR A 230 -13.72 -13.85 -25.75
C THR A 230 -13.99 -14.80 -24.59
N VAL A 231 -14.54 -15.97 -24.84
CA VAL A 231 -14.73 -16.99 -23.82
C VAL A 231 -13.55 -17.95 -23.84
N SER A 232 -12.88 -18.12 -22.70
CA SER A 232 -11.83 -19.13 -22.53
C SER A 232 -12.40 -20.54 -22.73
N SER A 233 -11.63 -21.41 -23.36
CA SER A 233 -11.96 -22.85 -23.42
C SER A 233 -11.58 -23.60 -22.14
N GLU A 234 -10.75 -22.98 -21.27
CA GLU A 234 -10.34 -23.58 -20.00
C GLU A 234 -11.33 -23.22 -18.91
N THR A 235 -11.61 -24.17 -18.03
CA THR A 235 -12.49 -24.04 -16.88
C THR A 235 -11.81 -24.57 -15.63
N TYR A 236 -12.19 -24.08 -14.43
CA TYR A 236 -11.52 -24.37 -13.19
C TYR A 236 -12.51 -24.66 -12.06
N ASP A 237 -12.10 -25.47 -11.07
CA ASP A 237 -12.88 -25.68 -9.85
C ASP A 237 -12.86 -24.43 -8.97
N TYR A 238 -11.71 -23.75 -8.94
CA TYR A 238 -11.56 -22.47 -8.23
C TYR A 238 -10.89 -21.42 -9.10
N ILE A 239 -11.45 -20.21 -9.09
CA ILE A 239 -10.82 -19.01 -9.61
C ILE A 239 -10.55 -18.08 -8.42
N VAL A 240 -9.26 -17.84 -8.13
CA VAL A 240 -8.78 -16.96 -7.07
C VAL A 240 -8.41 -15.61 -7.68
N ALA A 241 -9.09 -14.54 -7.28
CA ALA A 241 -8.93 -13.21 -7.83
C ALA A 241 -8.04 -12.34 -6.94
N GLY A 242 -6.75 -12.23 -7.26
CA GLY A 242 -5.73 -11.47 -6.58
C GLY A 242 -4.56 -12.34 -6.07
N GLY A 243 -3.37 -12.16 -6.62
CA GLY A 243 -2.14 -12.87 -6.25
C GLY A 243 -1.36 -12.21 -5.11
N GLY A 244 -2.05 -11.58 -4.14
CA GLY A 244 -1.47 -11.05 -2.91
C GLY A 244 -1.14 -12.14 -1.89
N VAL A 245 -0.69 -11.76 -0.68
CA VAL A 245 -0.27 -12.73 0.36
C VAL A 245 -1.34 -13.74 0.71
N ALA A 246 -2.62 -13.31 0.78
CA ALA A 246 -3.75 -14.21 1.06
C ALA A 246 -4.05 -15.12 -0.14
N GLY A 247 -4.10 -14.55 -1.35
CA GLY A 247 -4.41 -15.29 -2.56
C GLY A 247 -3.41 -16.40 -2.88
N LEU A 248 -2.12 -16.16 -2.66
CA LEU A 248 -1.07 -17.17 -2.82
C LEU A 248 -1.24 -18.35 -1.86
N ILE A 249 -1.60 -18.07 -0.60
CA ILE A 249 -1.87 -19.12 0.40
C ILE A 249 -3.12 -19.91 0.03
N VAL A 250 -4.23 -19.21 -0.22
CA VAL A 250 -5.51 -19.84 -0.54
C VAL A 250 -5.41 -20.69 -1.81
N ALA A 251 -4.80 -20.16 -2.87
CA ALA A 251 -4.67 -20.88 -4.12
C ALA A 251 -3.80 -22.14 -4.01
N GLU A 252 -2.69 -22.08 -3.25
CA GLU A 252 -1.86 -23.27 -2.97
C GLU A 252 -2.64 -24.33 -2.20
N ARG A 253 -3.34 -23.94 -1.11
CA ARG A 253 -4.12 -24.89 -0.30
C ARG A 253 -5.28 -25.52 -1.07
N LEU A 254 -5.94 -24.77 -1.95
CA LEU A 254 -6.99 -25.30 -2.82
C LEU A 254 -6.41 -26.27 -3.85
N ALA A 255 -5.24 -25.95 -4.45
CA ALA A 255 -4.56 -26.84 -5.39
C ALA A 255 -4.04 -28.13 -4.70
N GLU A 256 -3.51 -28.02 -3.47
CA GLU A 256 -3.07 -29.17 -2.66
C GLU A 256 -4.24 -30.16 -2.40
N SER A 257 -5.48 -29.68 -2.36
CA SER A 257 -6.67 -30.54 -2.24
C SER A 257 -7.01 -31.36 -3.49
N GLY A 258 -6.26 -31.17 -4.59
CA GLY A 258 -6.47 -31.86 -5.87
C GLY A 258 -7.45 -31.14 -6.81
N LYS A 259 -7.96 -29.96 -6.45
CA LYS A 259 -8.85 -29.14 -7.28
C LYS A 259 -8.07 -28.35 -8.33
N SER A 260 -8.66 -28.13 -9.51
CA SER A 260 -8.08 -27.26 -10.52
C SER A 260 -8.25 -25.80 -10.13
N VAL A 261 -7.13 -25.05 -10.03
CA VAL A 261 -7.09 -23.71 -9.50
C VAL A 261 -6.46 -22.75 -10.50
N LEU A 262 -7.14 -21.66 -10.79
CA LEU A 262 -6.61 -20.50 -11.49
C LEU A 262 -6.41 -19.35 -10.54
N LEU A 263 -5.16 -18.88 -10.38
CA LEU A 263 -4.84 -17.64 -9.67
C LEU A 263 -4.64 -16.51 -10.69
N LEU A 264 -5.40 -15.42 -10.53
CA LEU A 264 -5.34 -14.24 -11.39
C LEU A 264 -4.70 -13.08 -10.62
N GLU A 265 -3.62 -12.51 -11.15
CA GLU A 265 -2.99 -11.29 -10.59
C GLU A 265 -2.95 -10.18 -11.65
N ARG A 266 -3.42 -8.99 -11.26
CA ARG A 266 -3.48 -7.83 -12.16
C ARG A 266 -2.12 -7.20 -12.45
N GLY A 267 -1.16 -7.37 -11.53
CA GLY A 267 0.18 -6.82 -11.63
C GLY A 267 1.18 -7.72 -12.32
N ALA A 268 2.38 -7.17 -12.52
CA ALA A 268 3.52 -7.87 -13.08
C ALA A 268 4.20 -8.78 -12.04
N LYS A 269 5.21 -9.54 -12.47
CA LYS A 269 6.11 -10.29 -11.60
C LYS A 269 6.93 -9.36 -10.73
N SER A 270 7.26 -9.78 -9.50
CA SER A 270 7.97 -8.95 -8.51
C SER A 270 9.38 -9.45 -8.22
N SER A 271 9.49 -10.65 -7.66
CA SER A 271 10.76 -11.26 -7.25
C SER A 271 11.55 -11.80 -8.45
N ALA A 272 12.86 -11.78 -8.36
CA ALA A 272 13.73 -12.46 -9.33
C ALA A 272 13.40 -13.93 -9.48
N SER A 273 13.03 -14.61 -8.38
CA SER A 273 12.64 -16.02 -8.37
C SER A 273 11.38 -16.31 -9.19
N THR A 274 10.51 -15.32 -9.37
CA THR A 274 9.30 -15.42 -10.21
C THR A 274 9.50 -14.87 -11.62
N GLY A 275 10.71 -14.43 -11.95
CA GLY A 275 11.06 -13.83 -13.23
C GLY A 275 10.76 -12.32 -13.31
N GLY A 276 10.70 -11.62 -12.15
CA GLY A 276 10.71 -10.17 -12.09
C GLY A 276 12.04 -9.60 -12.60
N ASP A 277 11.99 -8.43 -13.21
CA ASP A 277 13.11 -7.78 -13.90
C ASP A 277 13.55 -6.44 -13.29
N ALA A 278 12.90 -5.99 -12.23
CA ALA A 278 13.22 -4.76 -11.50
C ALA A 278 14.51 -4.90 -10.66
N PHE A 279 15.59 -5.34 -11.30
CA PHE A 279 16.87 -5.60 -10.64
C PHE A 279 17.46 -4.34 -10.01
N VAL A 280 18.13 -4.51 -8.86
CA VAL A 280 18.95 -3.44 -8.31
C VAL A 280 20.21 -3.26 -9.16
N ASN A 281 20.70 -2.03 -9.29
CA ASN A 281 21.83 -1.69 -10.18
C ASN A 281 23.17 -2.30 -9.76
N TRP A 282 23.30 -2.76 -8.51
CA TRP A 282 24.53 -3.36 -7.96
C TRP A 282 24.46 -4.91 -7.89
N ASN A 283 23.31 -5.52 -8.25
CA ASN A 283 23.18 -6.98 -8.28
C ASN A 283 22.05 -7.41 -9.25
N SER A 284 22.42 -8.04 -10.35
CA SER A 284 21.51 -8.50 -11.40
C SER A 284 20.76 -9.81 -11.08
N SER A 285 20.95 -10.38 -9.89
CA SER A 285 20.26 -11.62 -9.48
C SER A 285 19.11 -11.39 -8.50
N VAL A 286 18.89 -10.15 -8.03
CA VAL A 286 17.81 -9.79 -7.10
C VAL A 286 17.12 -8.51 -7.55
N THR A 287 15.81 -8.47 -7.40
CA THR A 287 15.02 -7.27 -7.66
C THR A 287 15.03 -6.34 -6.46
N GLN A 288 14.61 -5.10 -6.65
CA GLN A 288 14.39 -4.15 -5.56
C GLN A 288 13.39 -4.66 -4.50
N TYR A 289 12.51 -5.58 -4.88
CA TYR A 289 11.52 -6.19 -3.98
C TYR A 289 12.13 -7.29 -3.12
N ASP A 290 13.19 -7.96 -3.58
CA ASP A 290 13.87 -9.03 -2.86
C ASP A 290 14.75 -8.52 -1.73
N VAL A 291 15.36 -7.32 -1.91
CA VAL A 291 16.35 -6.76 -0.99
C VAL A 291 15.69 -6.10 0.22
N PRO A 292 15.87 -6.62 1.45
CA PRO A 292 15.20 -6.10 2.65
C PRO A 292 15.47 -4.61 2.91
N ALA A 293 16.70 -4.15 2.73
CA ALA A 293 17.07 -2.75 2.95
C ALA A 293 16.38 -1.76 2.00
N MET A 294 15.89 -2.24 0.85
CA MET A 294 15.18 -1.40 -0.13
C MET A 294 13.73 -1.07 0.27
N ALA A 295 13.16 -1.74 1.29
CA ALA A 295 11.74 -1.61 1.62
C ALA A 295 11.24 -0.18 1.81
N TYR A 296 12.03 0.70 2.45
CA TYR A 296 11.66 2.11 2.62
C TYR A 296 11.95 2.99 1.40
N TYR A 297 12.63 2.47 0.40
CA TYR A 297 13.03 3.20 -0.80
C TYR A 297 12.23 2.81 -2.04
N LEU A 298 11.35 1.80 -1.93
CA LEU A 298 10.53 1.35 -3.06
C LEU A 298 9.65 2.46 -3.63
N SER A 299 9.12 3.34 -2.78
CA SER A 299 8.31 4.49 -3.21
C SER A 299 9.10 5.55 -3.99
N THR A 300 10.43 5.54 -3.90
CA THR A 300 11.33 6.44 -4.63
C THR A 300 12.07 5.73 -5.76
N ALA A 301 11.79 4.45 -5.99
CA ALA A 301 12.37 3.68 -7.09
C ALA A 301 11.87 4.19 -8.44
N LYS A 302 12.71 4.09 -9.48
CA LYS A 302 12.34 4.52 -10.84
C LYS A 302 11.17 3.74 -11.44
N GLN A 303 10.98 2.49 -11.01
CA GLN A 303 9.87 1.66 -11.44
C GLN A 303 8.71 1.81 -10.45
N THR A 304 7.60 2.39 -10.90
CA THR A 304 6.43 2.71 -10.06
C THR A 304 5.21 1.84 -10.34
N GLY A 305 5.28 0.92 -11.31
CA GLY A 305 4.17 0.06 -11.73
C GLY A 305 3.66 -0.93 -10.67
N GLN A 306 4.33 -0.99 -9.50
CA GLN A 306 3.95 -1.86 -8.38
C GLN A 306 2.76 -1.37 -7.54
N TYR A 307 2.35 -0.11 -7.72
CA TYR A 307 1.23 0.46 -6.96
C TYR A 307 -0.04 0.50 -7.78
N CYS A 308 -1.17 0.21 -7.12
CA CYS A 308 -2.49 0.40 -7.72
C CYS A 308 -2.77 1.90 -7.91
N THR A 309 -3.32 2.25 -9.07
CA THR A 309 -3.67 3.64 -9.41
C THR A 309 -5.17 3.92 -9.28
N ASP A 310 -5.99 2.90 -9.05
CA ASP A 310 -7.45 2.94 -9.02
C ASP A 310 -8.03 2.55 -7.64
N THR A 311 -7.25 2.76 -6.58
CA THR A 311 -7.64 2.48 -5.20
C THR A 311 -7.58 3.74 -4.35
N ALA A 312 -8.45 3.85 -3.34
CA ALA A 312 -8.56 5.00 -2.42
C ALA A 312 -7.25 5.35 -1.70
N SER A 313 -6.30 4.44 -1.64
CA SER A 313 -4.98 4.61 -1.02
C SER A 313 -3.99 3.60 -1.60
N MET A 314 -2.76 3.69 -1.14
CA MET A 314 -1.65 2.83 -1.59
C MET A 314 -1.95 1.34 -1.34
N ALA A 315 -1.88 0.55 -2.41
CA ALA A 315 -1.96 -0.90 -2.40
C ALA A 315 -0.99 -1.49 -3.43
N GLY A 316 -0.54 -2.73 -3.23
CA GLY A 316 0.34 -3.41 -4.17
C GLY A 316 -0.45 -4.02 -5.33
N CYS A 317 -0.14 -3.61 -6.56
CA CYS A 317 -0.62 -4.19 -7.81
C CYS A 317 0.54 -4.91 -8.51
N ILE A 318 1.01 -5.97 -7.87
CA ILE A 318 2.17 -6.77 -8.30
C ILE A 318 2.00 -8.18 -7.70
N LEU A 319 2.57 -9.21 -8.31
CA LEU A 319 2.54 -10.57 -7.77
C LEU A 319 3.16 -10.60 -6.36
N GLY A 320 2.41 -11.14 -5.39
CA GLY A 320 2.69 -11.04 -3.96
C GLY A 320 2.01 -9.83 -3.28
N GLY A 321 1.38 -8.94 -4.07
CA GLY A 321 0.58 -7.81 -3.59
C GLY A 321 1.35 -6.87 -2.66
N SER A 322 0.65 -6.30 -1.68
CA SER A 322 1.27 -5.40 -0.67
C SER A 322 2.37 -6.06 0.16
N GLY A 323 2.47 -7.41 0.17
CA GLY A 323 3.56 -8.15 0.78
C GLY A 323 4.93 -7.86 0.15
N MET A 324 4.97 -7.46 -1.12
CA MET A 324 6.23 -7.17 -1.84
C MET A 324 6.69 -5.72 -1.72
N ILE A 325 5.83 -4.82 -1.27
CA ILE A 325 6.15 -3.38 -1.17
C ILE A 325 6.16 -2.85 0.28
N ASN A 326 5.84 -3.69 1.25
CA ASN A 326 5.85 -3.32 2.68
C ASN A 326 7.24 -3.41 3.32
N ALA A 327 7.34 -3.00 4.59
CA ALA A 327 8.58 -2.99 5.34
C ALA A 327 8.86 -4.30 6.10
N MET A 328 8.25 -5.42 5.69
CA MET A 328 8.48 -6.79 6.17
C MET A 328 8.24 -7.01 7.67
N MET A 329 7.46 -6.16 8.34
CA MET A 329 7.15 -6.37 9.74
C MET A 329 6.32 -7.65 9.92
N TRP A 330 6.83 -8.57 10.76
CA TRP A 330 6.23 -9.86 11.05
C TRP A 330 5.72 -9.93 12.49
N VAL A 331 4.69 -9.11 12.76
CA VAL A 331 4.06 -9.08 14.09
C VAL A 331 3.02 -10.19 14.16
N LYS A 332 3.37 -11.31 14.78
CA LYS A 332 2.42 -12.39 15.02
C LYS A 332 1.29 -11.89 15.90
N PRO A 333 0.02 -12.15 15.55
CA PRO A 333 -1.12 -11.77 16.36
C PRO A 333 -1.09 -12.49 17.72
N ASN A 334 -1.58 -11.82 18.75
CA ASN A 334 -1.84 -12.43 20.04
C ASN A 334 -3.27 -13.00 20.12
N SER A 335 -3.56 -13.74 21.17
CA SER A 335 -4.91 -14.31 21.35
C SER A 335 -6.02 -13.25 21.41
N GLY A 336 -5.73 -12.05 21.91
CA GLY A 336 -6.66 -10.93 22.01
C GLY A 336 -7.10 -10.38 20.67
N ASP A 337 -6.29 -10.51 19.61
CA ASP A 337 -6.62 -10.04 18.27
C ASP A 337 -7.84 -10.77 17.66
N PHE A 338 -8.14 -11.95 18.14
CA PHE A 338 -9.28 -12.77 17.68
C PHE A 338 -10.50 -12.70 18.60
N LYS A 339 -10.46 -11.92 19.68
CA LYS A 339 -11.53 -11.88 20.70
C LYS A 339 -12.88 -11.40 20.11
N ASN A 340 -12.86 -10.49 19.17
CA ASN A 340 -14.04 -9.89 18.55
C ASN A 340 -14.47 -10.61 17.26
N TRP A 341 -13.84 -11.70 16.90
CA TRP A 341 -14.21 -12.50 15.74
C TRP A 341 -15.41 -13.40 16.06
N PRO A 342 -16.24 -13.79 15.09
CA PRO A 342 -17.34 -14.72 15.28
C PRO A 342 -16.85 -16.09 15.77
N ALA A 343 -17.77 -16.88 16.34
CA ALA A 343 -17.53 -18.26 16.71
C ALA A 343 -16.99 -19.09 15.52
N GLY A 344 -15.99 -19.92 15.74
CA GLY A 344 -15.23 -20.65 14.72
C GLY A 344 -14.00 -19.89 14.22
N TRP A 345 -13.79 -18.64 14.71
CA TRP A 345 -12.67 -17.78 14.38
C TRP A 345 -11.97 -17.18 15.61
N ASN A 346 -12.24 -17.68 16.81
CA ASN A 346 -11.48 -17.32 18.00
C ASN A 346 -10.09 -17.94 17.95
N TRP A 347 -9.19 -17.50 18.84
CA TRP A 347 -7.81 -17.98 18.83
C TRP A 347 -7.66 -19.49 18.85
N ASP A 348 -8.46 -20.19 19.68
CA ASP A 348 -8.43 -21.65 19.76
C ASP A 348 -8.84 -22.33 18.45
N ASP A 349 -9.73 -21.71 17.67
CA ASP A 349 -10.15 -22.20 16.36
C ASP A 349 -9.08 -21.99 15.28
N VAL A 350 -8.39 -20.86 15.30
CA VAL A 350 -7.40 -20.47 14.26
C VAL A 350 -5.96 -20.90 14.60
N LYS A 351 -5.69 -21.27 15.84
CA LYS A 351 -4.33 -21.59 16.33
C LYS A 351 -3.63 -22.64 15.48
N ALA A 352 -4.31 -23.69 15.08
CA ALA A 352 -3.70 -24.74 14.24
C ALA A 352 -3.32 -24.22 12.84
N SER A 353 -4.03 -23.23 12.31
CA SER A 353 -3.68 -22.55 11.06
C SER A 353 -2.49 -21.61 11.25
N ALA A 354 -2.43 -20.93 12.40
CA ALA A 354 -1.29 -20.10 12.78
C ALA A 354 -0.02 -20.94 12.96
N ASP A 355 -0.09 -22.08 13.66
CA ASP A 355 1.06 -22.96 13.87
C ASP A 355 1.60 -23.50 12.53
N ALA A 356 0.72 -23.95 11.63
CA ALA A 356 1.12 -24.42 10.29
C ALA A 356 1.78 -23.32 9.44
N LEU A 357 1.26 -22.10 9.52
CA LEU A 357 1.88 -20.94 8.87
C LEU A 357 3.27 -20.65 9.46
N TYR A 358 3.40 -20.62 10.79
CA TYR A 358 4.67 -20.26 11.45
C TYR A 358 5.76 -21.32 11.28
N GLU A 359 5.40 -22.58 11.08
CA GLU A 359 6.34 -23.64 10.70
C GLU A 359 6.90 -23.39 9.29
N ARG A 360 6.06 -22.99 8.34
CA ARG A 360 6.44 -22.70 6.94
C ARG A 360 7.14 -21.35 6.81
N THR A 361 6.68 -20.36 7.56
CA THR A 361 7.08 -18.94 7.48
C THR A 361 7.39 -18.40 8.89
N PRO A 362 8.54 -18.79 9.51
CA PRO A 362 8.78 -18.49 10.93
C PRO A 362 9.07 -17.02 11.24
N GLY A 363 9.66 -16.28 10.29
CA GLY A 363 10.19 -14.94 10.53
C GLY A 363 11.50 -14.92 11.34
N THR A 364 12.05 -13.74 11.60
CA THR A 364 13.30 -13.59 12.36
C THR A 364 13.38 -12.22 13.05
N ILE A 365 14.08 -12.15 14.19
CA ILE A 365 14.57 -10.92 14.82
C ILE A 365 16.07 -10.70 14.57
N LEU A 366 16.70 -11.61 13.83
CA LEU A 366 18.11 -11.58 13.45
C LEU A 366 18.24 -12.02 11.99
N ALA A 367 18.28 -11.06 11.09
CA ALA A 367 18.20 -11.33 9.66
C ALA A 367 19.54 -11.72 9.02
N SER A 368 20.67 -11.37 9.64
CA SER A 368 22.02 -11.61 9.14
C SER A 368 22.52 -13.01 9.50
N ALA A 369 23.01 -13.76 8.51
CA ALA A 369 23.46 -15.14 8.69
C ALA A 369 24.76 -15.27 9.50
N ASP A 370 25.55 -14.20 9.60
CA ASP A 370 26.75 -14.12 10.45
C ASP A 370 26.44 -13.97 11.94
N GLY A 371 25.17 -13.75 12.30
CA GLY A 371 24.73 -13.55 13.67
C GLY A 371 24.89 -12.14 14.21
N GLU A 372 25.37 -11.19 13.37
CA GLU A 372 25.58 -9.80 13.75
C GLU A 372 24.36 -8.92 13.46
N ARG A 373 24.23 -7.83 14.23
CA ARG A 373 23.21 -6.81 14.04
C ARG A 373 23.86 -5.51 13.55
N TYR A 374 23.45 -5.04 12.41
CA TYR A 374 24.02 -3.86 11.77
C TYR A 374 23.22 -2.60 12.13
N ASP A 375 23.88 -1.43 12.13
CA ASP A 375 23.29 -0.12 12.39
C ASP A 375 22.52 -0.03 13.72
N GLN A 376 23.18 -0.36 14.83
CA GLN A 376 22.58 -0.48 16.15
C GLN A 376 22.48 0.84 16.95
N ALA A 377 22.97 1.96 16.39
CA ALA A 377 23.01 3.24 17.12
C ALA A 377 21.63 3.68 17.61
N ALA A 378 20.60 3.60 16.76
CA ALA A 378 19.23 3.92 17.13
C ALA A 378 18.68 2.96 18.20
N TYR A 379 18.91 1.64 18.05
CA TYR A 379 18.49 0.65 19.05
C TYR A 379 19.08 0.95 20.43
N ASN A 380 20.38 1.22 20.48
CA ASN A 380 21.07 1.48 21.75
C ASN A 380 20.57 2.72 22.50
N VAL A 381 20.16 3.76 21.78
CA VAL A 381 19.62 4.98 22.39
C VAL A 381 18.16 4.79 22.81
N VAL A 382 17.33 4.21 21.94
CA VAL A 382 15.89 4.06 22.19
C VAL A 382 15.62 2.99 23.25
N SER A 383 16.36 1.87 23.27
CA SER A 383 16.22 0.83 24.28
C SER A 383 16.53 1.36 25.71
N LYS A 384 17.57 2.20 25.85
CA LYS A 384 17.86 2.87 27.12
C LYS A 384 16.77 3.86 27.53
N PHE A 385 16.26 4.62 26.57
CA PHE A 385 15.17 5.56 26.79
C PHE A 385 13.91 4.83 27.27
N LEU A 386 13.51 3.76 26.61
CA LEU A 386 12.32 2.97 26.96
C LEU A 386 12.50 2.24 28.30
N SER A 387 13.66 1.56 28.52
CA SER A 387 13.97 0.89 29.80
C SER A 387 13.98 1.86 30.97
N GLY A 388 14.52 3.06 30.79
CA GLY A 388 14.50 4.13 31.80
C GLY A 388 13.09 4.63 32.14
N ASN A 389 12.09 4.29 31.31
CA ASN A 389 10.68 4.68 31.42
C ASN A 389 9.74 3.48 31.66
N GLY A 390 10.28 2.36 32.16
CA GLY A 390 9.49 1.21 32.62
C GLY A 390 9.18 0.15 31.56
N PHE A 391 9.69 0.29 30.34
CA PHE A 391 9.52 -0.75 29.31
C PHE A 391 10.52 -1.89 29.49
N SER A 392 10.07 -3.11 29.26
CA SER A 392 10.88 -4.34 29.35
C SER A 392 11.28 -4.84 27.96
N SER A 393 12.50 -5.40 27.85
CA SER A 393 12.95 -6.05 26.62
C SER A 393 12.39 -7.47 26.50
N VAL A 394 11.78 -7.81 25.37
CA VAL A 394 11.26 -9.16 25.09
C VAL A 394 11.68 -9.61 23.68
N ASP A 395 11.54 -10.91 23.42
CA ASP A 395 11.53 -11.44 22.06
C ASP A 395 10.10 -11.46 21.52
N ALA A 396 9.68 -10.40 20.83
CA ALA A 396 8.31 -10.24 20.33
C ALA A 396 7.92 -11.26 19.25
N LEU A 397 8.88 -12.03 18.71
CA LEU A 397 8.60 -13.10 17.76
C LEU A 397 8.11 -14.38 18.46
N ASN A 398 8.63 -14.65 19.67
CA ASN A 398 8.35 -15.84 20.47
C ASN A 398 7.40 -15.54 21.65
N ASP A 399 7.49 -14.37 22.27
CA ASP A 399 6.56 -13.89 23.30
C ASP A 399 5.48 -13.00 22.65
N VAL A 400 4.52 -13.65 21.99
CA VAL A 400 3.48 -12.96 21.20
C VAL A 400 2.39 -12.32 22.04
N GLU A 401 2.21 -12.77 23.29
CA GLU A 401 1.17 -12.25 24.20
C GLU A 401 1.59 -10.96 24.90
N SER A 402 2.88 -10.70 25.04
CA SER A 402 3.38 -9.48 25.67
C SER A 402 3.28 -8.30 24.72
N LYS A 403 2.30 -7.38 24.99
CA LYS A 403 2.03 -6.19 24.17
C LYS A 403 1.81 -4.92 25.00
N HIS A 404 2.30 -4.88 26.26
CA HIS A 404 2.19 -3.71 27.12
C HIS A 404 3.53 -3.36 27.73
N ASP A 405 3.98 -2.12 27.55
CA ASP A 405 5.25 -1.56 28.01
C ASP A 405 6.46 -2.47 27.72
N ILE A 406 6.56 -2.93 26.48
CA ILE A 406 7.67 -3.77 26.01
C ILE A 406 8.36 -3.17 24.79
N PHE A 407 9.60 -3.54 24.58
CA PHE A 407 10.30 -3.32 23.30
C PHE A 407 11.07 -4.57 22.88
N SER A 408 11.36 -4.64 21.58
CA SER A 408 12.04 -5.78 20.97
C SER A 408 12.90 -5.31 19.79
N TYR A 409 13.85 -6.14 19.39
CA TYR A 409 14.31 -6.10 18.01
C TYR A 409 13.12 -6.32 17.07
N PRO A 410 13.09 -5.65 15.90
CA PRO A 410 11.97 -5.80 15.00
C PRO A 410 11.83 -7.24 14.51
N PRO A 411 10.65 -7.85 14.62
CA PRO A 411 10.37 -9.12 13.98
C PRO A 411 10.17 -8.88 12.48
N TRP A 412 10.93 -9.53 11.63
CA TRP A 412 10.87 -9.40 10.18
C TRP A 412 10.51 -10.70 9.49
N LEU A 413 9.81 -10.57 8.39
CA LEU A 413 9.59 -11.63 7.42
C LEU A 413 10.73 -11.64 6.41
N ILE A 414 11.89 -12.09 6.87
CA ILE A 414 13.13 -12.22 6.11
C ILE A 414 13.60 -13.66 6.20
N LYS A 415 14.03 -14.23 5.07
CA LYS A 415 14.54 -15.58 4.94
C LYS A 415 15.75 -15.58 4.00
N ASP A 416 16.85 -16.21 4.44
CA ASP A 416 18.08 -16.34 3.63
C ASP A 416 18.60 -14.97 3.12
N GLY A 417 18.49 -13.91 3.95
CA GLY A 417 18.92 -12.55 3.63
C GLY A 417 18.00 -11.78 2.67
N LEU A 418 16.88 -12.36 2.23
CA LEU A 418 15.92 -11.78 1.30
C LEU A 418 14.55 -11.58 1.96
N ARG A 419 13.67 -10.78 1.32
CA ARG A 419 12.25 -10.68 1.68
C ARG A 419 11.62 -12.08 1.65
N GLY A 420 10.98 -12.49 2.74
CA GLY A 420 10.22 -13.73 2.84
C GLY A 420 8.74 -13.54 2.50
N GLY A 421 7.99 -14.62 2.62
CA GLY A 421 6.54 -14.63 2.49
C GLY A 421 6.02 -15.60 1.42
N PRO A 422 4.70 -15.57 1.14
CA PRO A 422 4.05 -16.58 0.31
C PRO A 422 4.61 -16.74 -1.11
N ILE A 423 5.22 -15.70 -1.65
CA ILE A 423 5.88 -15.76 -2.96
C ILE A 423 7.07 -16.74 -2.97
N HIS A 424 7.69 -16.98 -1.82
CA HIS A 424 8.80 -17.89 -1.65
C HIS A 424 8.44 -19.20 -0.94
N ASP A 425 7.37 -19.17 -0.11
CA ASP A 425 7.02 -20.27 0.76
C ASP A 425 5.80 -21.09 0.28
N TYR A 426 4.93 -20.50 -0.58
CA TYR A 426 3.70 -21.11 -1.11
C TYR A 426 3.68 -21.21 -2.64
N LEU A 427 4.00 -20.13 -3.36
CA LEU A 427 3.91 -20.12 -4.82
C LEU A 427 4.73 -21.24 -5.48
N PRO A 428 5.99 -21.53 -5.10
CA PRO A 428 6.74 -22.64 -5.72
C PRO A 428 6.12 -24.02 -5.48
N LEU A 429 5.36 -24.19 -4.40
CA LEU A 429 4.63 -25.42 -4.13
C LEU A 429 3.40 -25.53 -5.02
N ALA A 430 2.66 -24.42 -5.20
CA ALA A 430 1.54 -24.35 -6.13
C ALA A 430 1.98 -24.61 -7.58
N GLU A 431 3.04 -23.94 -8.03
CA GLU A 431 3.57 -24.10 -9.41
C GLU A 431 4.11 -25.52 -9.70
N ALA A 432 4.47 -26.29 -8.68
CA ALA A 432 4.86 -27.68 -8.81
C ALA A 432 3.66 -28.63 -9.06
N MET A 433 2.42 -28.17 -8.84
CA MET A 433 1.20 -28.95 -9.03
C MET A 433 0.61 -28.74 -10.43
N SER A 434 0.31 -29.81 -11.14
CA SER A 434 -0.23 -29.75 -12.51
C SER A 434 -1.66 -29.20 -12.61
N ASN A 435 -2.37 -29.13 -11.50
CA ASN A 435 -3.74 -28.59 -11.37
C ASN A 435 -3.78 -27.11 -10.95
N PHE A 436 -2.62 -26.44 -10.88
CA PHE A 436 -2.51 -25.01 -10.60
C PHE A 436 -2.07 -24.22 -11.84
N LYS A 437 -2.68 -23.05 -12.04
CA LYS A 437 -2.27 -22.09 -13.07
C LYS A 437 -2.25 -20.68 -12.50
N LEU A 438 -1.17 -19.96 -12.76
CA LEU A 438 -1.03 -18.52 -12.48
C LEU A 438 -1.11 -17.72 -13.77
N THR A 439 -1.94 -16.67 -13.81
CA THR A 439 -1.96 -15.68 -14.88
C THR A 439 -1.74 -14.30 -14.28
N ILE A 440 -0.67 -13.63 -14.69
CA ILE A 440 -0.32 -12.26 -14.31
C ILE A 440 -0.78 -11.26 -15.37
N ASN A 441 -0.73 -9.95 -15.04
CA ASN A 441 -1.26 -8.87 -15.88
C ASN A 441 -2.73 -9.11 -16.27
N ALA A 442 -3.46 -9.80 -15.40
CA ALA A 442 -4.84 -10.25 -15.59
C ALA A 442 -5.74 -9.59 -14.54
N LYS A 443 -6.34 -8.46 -14.90
CA LYS A 443 -7.21 -7.69 -14.00
C LYS A 443 -8.62 -8.27 -14.01
N VAL A 444 -9.04 -8.90 -12.92
CA VAL A 444 -10.45 -9.28 -12.74
C VAL A 444 -11.28 -8.02 -12.62
N ILE A 445 -12.34 -7.94 -13.44
CA ILE A 445 -13.25 -6.79 -13.51
C ILE A 445 -14.48 -7.03 -12.65
N ARG A 446 -15.08 -8.22 -12.77
CA ARG A 446 -16.25 -8.65 -12.00
C ARG A 446 -16.34 -10.17 -11.94
N VAL A 447 -17.18 -10.65 -11.05
CA VAL A 447 -17.65 -12.03 -11.03
C VAL A 447 -18.92 -12.13 -11.89
N ILE A 448 -19.03 -13.15 -12.70
CA ILE A 448 -20.20 -13.42 -13.54
C ILE A 448 -21.11 -14.36 -12.75
N ARG A 449 -22.39 -14.03 -12.68
CA ARG A 449 -23.37 -14.84 -11.92
C ARG A 449 -24.70 -14.98 -12.62
N SER A 450 -25.40 -16.05 -12.28
CA SER A 450 -26.80 -16.30 -12.62
C SER A 450 -27.57 -16.47 -11.30
N GLY A 451 -28.34 -15.46 -10.92
CA GLY A 451 -28.96 -15.40 -9.58
C GLY A 451 -27.89 -15.38 -8.47
N SER A 452 -27.94 -16.35 -7.55
CA SER A 452 -27.00 -16.52 -6.44
C SER A 452 -25.71 -17.29 -6.82
N THR A 453 -25.69 -17.96 -7.98
CA THR A 453 -24.61 -18.87 -8.38
C THR A 453 -23.59 -18.17 -9.29
N MET A 454 -22.31 -18.20 -8.91
CA MET A 454 -21.21 -17.72 -9.74
C MET A 454 -20.90 -18.74 -10.84
N THR A 455 -20.74 -18.25 -12.07
CA THR A 455 -20.44 -19.08 -13.26
C THR A 455 -19.03 -18.86 -13.80
N GLY A 456 -18.33 -17.77 -13.38
CA GLY A 456 -17.00 -17.43 -13.83
C GLY A 456 -16.62 -16.01 -13.45
N VAL A 457 -15.59 -15.50 -14.10
CA VAL A 457 -15.11 -14.13 -13.97
C VAL A 457 -14.92 -13.48 -15.34
N GLU A 458 -15.09 -12.15 -15.39
CA GLU A 458 -14.63 -11.33 -16.51
C GLU A 458 -13.27 -10.73 -16.12
N VAL A 459 -12.28 -10.96 -16.96
CA VAL A 459 -10.91 -10.52 -16.76
C VAL A 459 -10.44 -9.68 -17.95
N GLU A 460 -9.59 -8.70 -17.68
CA GLU A 460 -8.90 -7.92 -18.70
C GLU A 460 -7.43 -8.34 -18.73
N VAL A 461 -6.98 -8.82 -19.89
CA VAL A 461 -5.59 -9.17 -20.20
C VAL A 461 -5.20 -8.41 -21.47
N ASP A 462 -4.12 -7.65 -21.43
CA ASP A 462 -3.64 -6.84 -22.58
C ASP A 462 -4.73 -5.94 -23.19
N LYS A 463 -5.54 -5.32 -22.34
CA LYS A 463 -6.71 -4.47 -22.73
C LYS A 463 -7.83 -5.25 -23.48
N GLN A 464 -7.77 -6.57 -23.50
CA GLN A 464 -8.82 -7.44 -24.07
C GLN A 464 -9.63 -8.08 -22.95
N ARG A 465 -10.96 -8.07 -23.09
CA ARG A 465 -11.87 -8.73 -22.15
C ARG A 465 -12.01 -10.20 -22.47
N GLN A 466 -11.90 -11.03 -21.44
CA GLN A 466 -12.06 -12.47 -21.52
C GLN A 466 -12.98 -12.96 -20.39
N ILE A 467 -13.83 -13.94 -20.70
CA ILE A 467 -14.65 -14.67 -19.72
C ILE A 467 -13.95 -15.99 -19.44
N ILE A 468 -13.73 -16.29 -18.17
CA ILE A 468 -13.19 -17.58 -17.72
C ILE A 468 -14.27 -18.22 -16.85
N ASN A 469 -14.75 -19.40 -17.26
CA ASN A 469 -15.84 -20.10 -16.61
C ASN A 469 -15.34 -21.04 -15.50
N LEU A 470 -16.21 -21.29 -14.54
CA LEU A 470 -16.06 -22.33 -13.53
C LEU A 470 -16.48 -23.70 -14.09
N ASN A 471 -15.89 -24.77 -13.55
CA ASN A 471 -16.45 -26.10 -13.62
C ASN A 471 -17.81 -26.15 -12.89
N ALA A 472 -18.63 -27.13 -13.20
CA ALA A 472 -19.87 -27.36 -12.47
C ALA A 472 -19.56 -27.60 -10.98
N GLY A 473 -20.16 -26.81 -10.07
CA GLY A 473 -19.88 -26.84 -8.66
C GLY A 473 -18.60 -26.09 -8.23
N GLY A 474 -17.92 -25.40 -9.16
CA GLY A 474 -16.76 -24.57 -8.86
C GLY A 474 -17.13 -23.26 -8.14
N ALA A 475 -16.10 -22.53 -7.67
CA ALA A 475 -16.29 -21.31 -6.87
C ALA A 475 -15.28 -20.20 -7.23
N VAL A 476 -15.64 -18.95 -6.93
CA VAL A 476 -14.76 -17.79 -7.00
C VAL A 476 -14.35 -17.38 -5.59
N VAL A 477 -13.05 -17.11 -5.40
CA VAL A 477 -12.50 -16.58 -4.15
C VAL A 477 -11.88 -15.23 -4.41
N LEU A 478 -12.41 -14.18 -3.77
CA LEU A 478 -11.85 -12.82 -3.84
C LEU A 478 -10.73 -12.68 -2.81
N THR A 479 -9.55 -12.30 -3.29
CA THR A 479 -8.33 -12.07 -2.51
C THR A 479 -7.58 -10.81 -2.98
N ALA A 480 -8.33 -9.85 -3.55
CA ALA A 480 -7.78 -8.63 -4.15
C ALA A 480 -7.43 -7.54 -3.12
N GLY A 481 -7.62 -7.82 -1.82
CA GLY A 481 -7.30 -6.91 -0.71
C GLY A 481 -8.42 -5.92 -0.36
N ALA A 482 -8.32 -5.31 0.82
CA ALA A 482 -9.38 -4.49 1.41
C ALA A 482 -9.81 -3.27 0.57
N LEU A 483 -9.00 -2.81 -0.37
CA LEU A 483 -9.34 -1.69 -1.24
C LEU A 483 -9.87 -2.11 -2.63
N SER A 484 -9.73 -3.38 -3.02
CA SER A 484 -10.12 -3.86 -4.35
C SER A 484 -11.19 -4.95 -4.31
N SER A 485 -11.24 -5.84 -3.30
CA SER A 485 -12.31 -6.85 -3.17
C SER A 485 -13.70 -6.21 -3.07
N PRO A 486 -13.91 -5.09 -2.34
CA PRO A 486 -15.19 -4.37 -2.39
C PRO A 486 -15.59 -3.92 -3.79
N ARG A 487 -14.65 -3.41 -4.58
CA ARG A 487 -14.91 -3.02 -5.97
C ARG A 487 -15.38 -4.19 -6.81
N LEU A 488 -14.74 -5.36 -6.67
CA LEU A 488 -15.16 -6.57 -7.41
C LEU A 488 -16.59 -7.01 -7.02
N LEU A 489 -16.94 -6.91 -5.76
CA LEU A 489 -18.31 -7.19 -5.29
C LEU A 489 -19.31 -6.19 -5.91
N ILE A 490 -19.04 -4.89 -5.83
CA ILE A 490 -19.92 -3.85 -6.36
C ILE A 490 -20.06 -3.97 -7.89
N ASN A 491 -18.96 -4.24 -8.61
CA ASN A 491 -18.96 -4.51 -10.05
C ASN A 491 -19.75 -5.78 -10.43
N SER A 492 -20.03 -6.65 -9.47
CA SER A 492 -20.81 -7.88 -9.65
C SER A 492 -22.28 -7.72 -9.22
N GLY A 493 -22.73 -6.50 -8.92
CA GLY A 493 -24.06 -6.21 -8.43
C GLY A 493 -24.29 -6.64 -6.98
N ILE A 494 -23.23 -6.59 -6.14
CA ILE A 494 -23.25 -6.97 -4.72
C ILE A 494 -22.69 -5.80 -3.91
N GLY A 495 -23.55 -5.12 -3.13
CA GLY A 495 -23.15 -3.95 -2.36
C GLY A 495 -24.31 -2.97 -2.16
N PRO A 496 -24.04 -1.78 -1.59
CA PRO A 496 -25.06 -0.74 -1.48
C PRO A 496 -25.58 -0.33 -2.86
N THR A 497 -26.89 -0.22 -2.98
CA THR A 497 -27.58 0.06 -4.26
C THR A 497 -27.01 1.30 -4.96
N GLU A 498 -26.76 2.37 -4.23
CA GLU A 498 -26.20 3.62 -4.76
C GLU A 498 -24.79 3.45 -5.32
N GLN A 499 -24.01 2.52 -4.78
CA GLN A 499 -22.66 2.23 -5.29
C GLN A 499 -22.72 1.40 -6.57
N ILE A 500 -23.68 0.49 -6.68
CA ILE A 500 -23.91 -0.28 -7.92
C ILE A 500 -24.44 0.66 -9.01
N GLU A 501 -25.33 1.60 -8.69
CA GLU A 501 -25.79 2.65 -9.61
C GLU A 501 -24.64 3.55 -10.09
N THR A 502 -23.66 3.86 -9.22
CA THR A 502 -22.44 4.59 -9.61
C THR A 502 -21.66 3.80 -10.66
N VAL A 503 -21.48 2.48 -10.49
CA VAL A 503 -20.83 1.62 -11.50
C VAL A 503 -21.64 1.58 -12.80
N GLN A 504 -22.99 1.47 -12.70
CA GLN A 504 -23.87 1.43 -13.86
C GLN A 504 -23.79 2.70 -14.73
N SER A 505 -23.61 3.85 -14.10
CA SER A 505 -23.49 5.15 -14.77
C SER A 505 -22.05 5.54 -15.10
N GLY A 506 -21.08 4.70 -14.72
CA GLY A 506 -19.64 4.99 -14.84
C GLY A 506 -19.11 4.90 -16.28
N SER A 507 -17.90 5.43 -16.47
CA SER A 507 -17.19 5.41 -17.75
C SER A 507 -16.53 4.05 -18.06
N VAL A 508 -16.29 3.22 -17.04
CA VAL A 508 -15.74 1.86 -17.21
C VAL A 508 -16.88 0.91 -17.54
N ALA A 509 -16.79 0.25 -18.69
CA ALA A 509 -17.79 -0.73 -19.11
C ALA A 509 -17.80 -1.95 -18.18
N VAL A 510 -18.85 -2.07 -17.37
CA VAL A 510 -19.12 -3.22 -16.49
C VAL A 510 -20.54 -3.72 -16.81
N THR A 511 -20.66 -4.98 -17.19
CA THR A 511 -21.98 -5.63 -17.39
C THR A 511 -22.52 -6.05 -16.04
N LEU A 512 -23.45 -5.30 -15.48
CA LEU A 512 -24.14 -5.65 -14.23
C LEU A 512 -25.29 -6.66 -14.48
N PRO A 513 -25.65 -7.49 -13.50
CA PRO A 513 -26.89 -8.24 -13.53
C PRO A 513 -28.09 -7.28 -13.50
N ASP A 514 -29.30 -7.82 -13.82
CA ASP A 514 -30.53 -7.04 -13.72
C ASP A 514 -30.71 -6.46 -12.31
N LYS A 515 -31.30 -5.28 -12.19
CA LYS A 515 -31.46 -4.59 -10.90
C LYS A 515 -32.22 -5.41 -9.87
N ALA A 516 -33.15 -6.28 -10.32
CA ALA A 516 -33.90 -7.19 -9.46
C ALA A 516 -33.02 -8.25 -8.80
N ASP A 517 -31.87 -8.56 -9.39
CA ASP A 517 -30.90 -9.54 -8.90
C ASP A 517 -29.79 -8.92 -8.06
N TRP A 518 -29.79 -7.61 -7.83
CA TRP A 518 -28.77 -6.97 -7.00
C TRP A 518 -28.88 -7.44 -5.55
N ILE A 519 -27.73 -7.73 -4.94
CA ILE A 519 -27.63 -8.18 -3.54
C ILE A 519 -27.16 -6.97 -2.71
N ASN A 520 -28.08 -6.41 -1.89
CA ASN A 520 -27.77 -5.27 -1.04
C ASN A 520 -27.04 -5.72 0.23
N LEU A 521 -25.74 -5.43 0.32
CA LEU A 521 -24.86 -5.72 1.46
C LEU A 521 -24.01 -4.47 1.79
N PRO A 522 -23.51 -4.34 3.04
CA PRO A 522 -22.75 -3.17 3.48
C PRO A 522 -21.29 -3.18 2.99
N VAL A 523 -21.09 -3.51 1.72
CA VAL A 523 -19.75 -3.54 1.10
C VAL A 523 -19.12 -2.13 1.12
N GLY A 524 -17.88 -2.05 1.57
CA GLY A 524 -17.17 -0.78 1.73
C GLY A 524 -17.46 -0.05 3.05
N GLN A 525 -18.44 -0.52 3.86
CA GLN A 525 -18.78 0.12 5.12
C GLN A 525 -17.96 -0.44 6.28
N GLY A 526 -17.63 0.43 7.26
CA GLY A 526 -16.91 0.01 8.46
C GLY A 526 -15.41 -0.20 8.28
N ILE A 527 -14.82 0.25 7.16
CA ILE A 527 -13.38 0.12 6.90
C ILE A 527 -12.57 0.76 8.02
N LYS A 528 -11.50 0.10 8.45
CA LYS A 528 -10.56 0.54 9.49
C LYS A 528 -9.14 0.56 8.96
N ASP A 529 -8.29 1.41 9.55
CA ASP A 529 -6.84 1.44 9.32
C ASP A 529 -6.13 1.97 10.57
N HIS A 530 -4.84 1.70 10.70
CA HIS A 530 -3.99 2.24 11.74
C HIS A 530 -3.53 3.68 11.39
N PRO A 531 -3.94 4.73 12.11
CA PRO A 531 -3.30 6.04 11.97
C PRO A 531 -1.86 5.98 12.48
N ILE A 532 -0.93 6.56 11.71
CA ILE A 532 0.48 6.67 12.05
C ILE A 532 0.84 8.10 12.38
N PHE A 533 1.39 8.32 13.56
CA PHE A 533 1.93 9.59 14.03
C PHE A 533 3.46 9.54 13.98
N THR A 534 4.06 10.47 13.26
CA THR A 534 5.51 10.55 13.15
C THR A 534 6.07 11.53 14.14
N VAL A 535 6.77 11.04 15.15
CA VAL A 535 7.43 11.85 16.19
C VAL A 535 8.93 11.84 15.97
N LYS A 536 9.53 13.03 15.92
CA LYS A 536 10.99 13.23 15.83
C LYS A 536 11.53 13.65 17.18
N LEU A 537 12.54 12.92 17.66
CA LEU A 537 13.23 13.16 18.91
C LEU A 537 14.71 13.50 18.64
N THR A 538 15.25 14.47 19.34
CA THR A 538 16.65 14.85 19.23
C THR A 538 17.49 14.03 20.20
N THR A 539 18.61 13.49 19.76
CA THR A 539 19.57 12.74 20.57
C THR A 539 20.57 13.69 21.21
N LYS A 540 20.99 13.38 22.44
CA LYS A 540 22.03 14.16 23.14
C LYS A 540 23.45 13.94 22.58
N THR A 541 23.68 12.80 21.96
CA THR A 541 24.94 12.43 21.28
C THR A 541 24.68 12.11 19.82
N PRO A 542 25.53 12.54 18.89
CA PRO A 542 25.38 12.19 17.49
C PRO A 542 25.36 10.69 17.25
N LEU A 543 24.51 10.26 16.34
CA LEU A 543 24.40 8.88 15.86
C LEU A 543 25.12 8.74 14.50
N ALA A 544 25.63 7.58 14.21
CA ALA A 544 25.91 7.22 12.83
C ALA A 544 24.56 7.11 12.09
N SER A 545 24.36 7.92 11.05
CA SER A 545 23.19 7.82 10.18
C SER A 545 23.57 7.25 8.82
N LEU A 546 22.67 6.52 8.21
CA LEU A 546 22.87 5.92 6.90
C LEU A 546 22.17 6.77 5.84
N PRO A 547 22.90 7.30 4.84
CA PRO A 547 22.26 7.94 3.69
C PRO A 547 21.52 6.91 2.84
N SER A 548 20.56 7.34 2.03
CA SER A 548 19.83 6.45 1.10
C SER A 548 20.76 5.70 0.14
N THR A 549 21.90 6.30 -0.21
CA THR A 549 22.94 5.69 -1.04
C THR A 549 23.56 4.43 -0.43
N ALA A 550 23.52 4.28 0.90
CA ALA A 550 23.98 3.05 1.56
C ALA A 550 23.18 1.79 1.12
N PHE A 551 22.00 1.97 0.56
CA PHE A 551 21.11 0.89 0.09
C PHE A 551 20.94 0.89 -1.43
N THR A 552 20.89 2.08 -2.07
CA THR A 552 20.69 2.20 -3.52
C THR A 552 22.03 2.10 -4.29
N GLN A 553 23.14 2.44 -3.66
CA GLN A 553 24.51 2.39 -4.21
C GLN A 553 25.47 1.91 -3.11
N PRO A 554 25.27 0.68 -2.58
CA PRO A 554 26.08 0.17 -1.48
C PRO A 554 27.56 0.02 -1.89
N ASN A 555 28.46 0.09 -0.90
CA ASN A 555 29.85 -0.21 -1.13
C ASN A 555 30.10 -1.72 -1.29
N ASP A 556 31.26 -2.10 -1.82
CA ASP A 556 31.61 -3.49 -2.13
C ASP A 556 31.51 -4.42 -0.90
N THR A 557 31.88 -3.93 0.29
CA THR A 557 31.79 -4.68 1.54
C THR A 557 30.34 -5.07 1.87
N ASN A 558 29.38 -4.12 1.71
CA ASN A 558 27.97 -4.42 1.94
C ASN A 558 27.40 -5.36 0.88
N VAL A 559 27.85 -5.24 -0.38
CA VAL A 559 27.45 -6.17 -1.46
C VAL A 559 28.01 -7.57 -1.20
N GLU A 560 29.24 -7.68 -0.75
CA GLU A 560 29.86 -8.96 -0.41
C GLU A 560 29.14 -9.64 0.79
N LEU A 561 28.86 -8.89 1.86
CA LEU A 561 28.08 -9.40 3.00
C LEU A 561 26.69 -9.87 2.57
N PHE A 562 26.03 -9.11 1.70
CA PHE A 562 24.71 -9.49 1.17
C PHE A 562 24.77 -10.81 0.38
N SER A 563 25.82 -11.04 -0.41
CA SER A 563 26.03 -12.31 -1.12
C SER A 563 26.18 -13.50 -0.17
N GLN A 564 26.55 -13.24 1.09
CA GLN A 564 26.65 -14.20 2.18
C GLN A 564 25.38 -14.22 3.07
N GLN A 565 24.27 -13.62 2.62
CA GLN A 565 23.02 -13.49 3.36
C GLN A 565 23.18 -12.70 4.68
N SER A 566 24.12 -11.77 4.71
CA SER A 566 24.53 -11.04 5.90
C SER A 566 24.59 -9.54 5.63
N GLY A 567 24.77 -8.77 6.69
CA GLY A 567 25.06 -7.36 6.59
C GLY A 567 23.82 -6.45 6.56
N LEU A 568 24.09 -5.18 6.31
CA LEU A 568 23.09 -4.11 6.33
C LEU A 568 21.96 -4.32 5.32
N LEU A 569 22.28 -4.85 4.14
CA LEU A 569 21.30 -5.01 3.05
C LEU A 569 20.32 -6.17 3.30
N SER A 570 20.67 -7.13 4.15
CA SER A 570 19.83 -8.25 4.55
C SER A 570 18.84 -7.92 5.67
N GLN A 571 18.77 -6.67 6.15
CA GLN A 571 17.84 -6.24 7.19
C GLN A 571 17.00 -5.05 6.75
N SER A 572 15.76 -4.95 7.23
CA SER A 572 14.86 -3.83 6.92
C SER A 572 15.23 -2.56 7.70
N GLY A 573 14.50 -1.48 7.49
CA GLY A 573 14.83 -0.14 8.00
C GLY A 573 14.54 0.11 9.48
N GLN A 574 13.69 -0.69 10.13
CA GLN A 574 13.41 -0.55 11.56
C GLN A 574 14.59 -1.02 12.40
N ARG A 575 14.84 -0.34 13.52
CA ARG A 575 15.91 -0.74 14.46
C ARG A 575 15.38 -1.23 15.79
N LEU A 576 14.21 -0.73 16.21
CA LEU A 576 13.54 -1.17 17.44
C LEU A 576 12.04 -1.03 17.24
N ASN A 577 11.29 -1.99 17.78
CA ASN A 577 9.84 -1.89 17.93
C ASN A 577 9.47 -1.88 19.41
N PHE A 578 8.39 -1.18 19.76
CA PHE A 578 7.82 -1.23 21.10
C PHE A 578 6.30 -1.35 21.03
N TRP A 579 5.70 -1.86 22.08
CA TRP A 579 4.25 -1.96 22.27
C TRP A 579 3.86 -1.47 23.65
N THR A 580 2.71 -0.83 23.70
CA THR A 580 2.04 -0.45 24.94
C THR A 580 0.53 -0.44 24.72
N SER A 581 -0.23 -0.16 25.78
CA SER A 581 -1.67 0.01 25.69
C SER A 581 -2.15 1.10 26.64
N VAL A 582 -3.30 1.68 26.33
CA VAL A 582 -4.00 2.67 27.14
C VAL A 582 -5.42 2.17 27.39
N THR A 583 -5.87 2.20 28.62
CA THR A 583 -7.27 1.95 28.98
C THR A 583 -7.93 3.29 29.26
N ASN A 584 -8.93 3.64 28.47
CA ASN A 584 -9.67 4.90 28.63
C ASN A 584 -10.83 4.76 29.64
N ALA A 585 -11.52 5.88 29.88
CA ALA A 585 -12.68 5.93 30.78
C ALA A 585 -13.87 5.06 30.30
N ASP A 586 -13.91 4.71 28.99
CA ASP A 586 -14.87 3.78 28.39
C ASP A 586 -14.52 2.29 28.64
N ASN A 587 -13.50 2.00 29.46
CA ASN A 587 -12.95 0.68 29.73
C ASN A 587 -12.45 -0.07 28.48
N THR A 588 -12.29 0.61 27.36
CA THR A 588 -11.71 0.03 26.14
C THR A 588 -10.18 0.11 26.20
N VAL A 589 -9.53 -1.04 26.04
CA VAL A 589 -8.08 -1.10 25.91
C VAL A 589 -7.71 -0.84 24.46
N ARG A 590 -6.89 0.19 24.23
CA ARG A 590 -6.34 0.51 22.91
C ARG A 590 -4.85 0.30 22.90
N TYR A 591 -4.39 -0.47 21.91
CA TYR A 591 -2.98 -0.82 21.78
C TYR A 591 -2.25 0.18 20.88
N ILE A 592 -0.97 0.33 21.15
CA ILE A 592 -0.07 1.23 20.43
C ILE A 592 1.21 0.45 20.10
N GLN A 593 1.59 0.47 18.84
CA GLN A 593 2.88 -0.02 18.36
C GLN A 593 3.75 1.16 17.94
N GLY A 594 5.05 1.12 18.23
CA GLY A 594 6.01 2.07 17.70
C GLY A 594 7.13 1.37 16.95
N THR A 595 7.61 1.98 15.86
CA THR A 595 8.82 1.57 15.15
C THR A 595 9.80 2.74 15.11
N CYS A 596 11.11 2.45 15.25
CA CYS A 596 12.12 3.49 15.35
C CYS A 596 13.25 3.29 14.33
N ASN A 597 13.76 4.42 13.82
CA ASN A 597 15.00 4.50 13.04
C ASN A 597 15.71 5.84 13.29
N ALA A 598 16.92 6.01 12.76
CA ALA A 598 17.69 7.27 12.80
C ALA A 598 17.83 7.82 11.38
N PRO A 599 16.96 8.75 10.95
CA PRO A 599 17.04 9.34 9.60
C PRO A 599 18.21 10.36 9.47
N SER A 600 18.76 10.85 10.58
CA SER A 600 19.94 11.73 10.61
C SER A 600 20.74 11.50 11.88
N ASN A 601 21.94 12.08 11.94
CA ASN A 601 22.91 11.87 13.02
C ASN A 601 22.47 12.39 14.42
N ASN A 602 21.41 13.18 14.48
CA ASN A 602 20.90 13.72 15.75
C ASN A 602 19.40 13.48 15.95
N THR A 603 18.78 12.65 15.13
CA THR A 603 17.33 12.45 15.15
C THR A 603 16.98 10.97 15.25
N ILE A 604 16.13 10.63 16.21
CA ILE A 604 15.34 9.40 16.23
C ILE A 604 13.96 9.73 15.67
N GLN A 605 13.53 8.98 14.68
CA GLN A 605 12.16 9.01 14.21
C GLN A 605 11.39 7.82 14.76
N MET A 606 10.27 8.10 15.43
CA MET A 606 9.31 7.09 15.86
C MET A 606 8.05 7.21 15.01
N LYS A 607 7.67 6.13 14.35
CA LYS A 607 6.34 5.97 13.76
C LYS A 607 5.47 5.24 14.78
N ILE A 608 4.48 5.92 15.28
CA ILE A 608 3.59 5.47 16.36
C ILE A 608 2.24 5.16 15.76
N TYR A 609 1.78 3.93 15.88
CA TYR A 609 0.52 3.41 15.35
C TYR A 609 -0.45 3.24 16.51
N LEU A 610 -1.65 3.78 16.39
CA LEU A 610 -2.76 3.34 17.22
C LEU A 610 -3.35 2.08 16.54
N THR A 611 -3.37 0.93 17.22
CA THR A 611 -3.55 -0.36 16.56
C THR A 611 -4.86 -1.05 16.94
N HIS A 612 -4.89 -1.99 17.88
CA HIS A 612 -6.07 -2.76 18.23
C HIS A 612 -6.98 -2.01 19.23
N GLY A 613 -8.26 -2.31 19.18
CA GLY A 613 -9.30 -1.70 20.05
C GLY A 613 -9.82 -0.35 19.54
N LEU A 614 -9.52 0.00 18.28
CA LEU A 614 -10.08 1.20 17.65
C LEU A 614 -11.58 1.08 17.42
N THR A 615 -12.28 2.16 17.75
CA THR A 615 -13.70 2.34 17.49
C THR A 615 -13.97 3.21 16.26
N SER A 616 -12.96 3.93 15.77
CA SER A 616 -13.02 4.71 14.53
C SER A 616 -13.14 3.79 13.32
N SER A 617 -13.98 4.17 12.38
CA SER A 617 -14.16 3.52 11.10
C SER A 617 -14.58 4.52 10.03
N GLY A 618 -14.47 4.12 8.78
CA GLY A 618 -14.83 4.93 7.62
C GLY A 618 -15.65 4.14 6.60
N SER A 619 -15.70 4.67 5.38
CA SER A 619 -16.34 3.99 4.25
C SER A 619 -15.51 4.13 2.98
N LEU A 620 -15.56 3.10 2.16
CA LEU A 620 -15.01 3.06 0.81
C LEU A 620 -16.19 3.15 -0.18
N VAL A 621 -16.07 4.01 -1.19
CA VAL A 621 -17.11 4.21 -2.21
C VAL A 621 -16.50 4.12 -3.61
N MET A 622 -17.35 3.81 -4.59
CA MET A 622 -16.97 3.79 -6.00
C MET A 622 -17.02 5.19 -6.59
N GLU A 623 -16.12 5.46 -7.52
CA GLU A 623 -16.17 6.60 -8.43
C GLU A 623 -16.68 6.16 -9.81
N THR A 624 -17.15 7.12 -10.60
CA THR A 624 -17.66 6.85 -11.95
C THR A 624 -16.60 6.41 -12.95
N ASP A 625 -15.33 6.61 -12.65
CA ASP A 625 -14.19 6.12 -13.44
C ASP A 625 -13.76 4.68 -13.04
N GLY A 626 -14.53 4.02 -12.15
CA GLY A 626 -14.26 2.67 -11.68
C GLY A 626 -13.18 2.58 -10.59
N SER A 627 -12.62 3.70 -10.14
CA SER A 627 -11.74 3.77 -8.99
C SER A 627 -12.53 3.75 -7.67
N THR A 628 -11.80 3.62 -6.55
CA THR A 628 -12.38 3.74 -5.22
C THR A 628 -11.80 4.94 -4.48
N LYS A 629 -12.62 5.60 -3.67
CA LYS A 629 -12.18 6.63 -2.71
C LYS A 629 -12.77 6.39 -1.33
N PHE A 630 -12.26 7.10 -0.32
CA PHE A 630 -12.93 7.13 0.99
C PHE A 630 -14.12 8.08 0.94
N GLY A 631 -15.31 7.55 1.21
CA GLY A 631 -16.49 8.37 1.50
C GLY A 631 -16.36 9.03 2.87
N VAL A 632 -15.84 8.26 3.86
CA VAL A 632 -15.46 8.74 5.19
C VAL A 632 -14.08 8.16 5.51
N GLN A 633 -13.15 9.01 5.94
CA GLN A 633 -11.82 8.59 6.38
C GLN A 633 -11.90 7.79 7.69
N PRO A 634 -11.16 6.67 7.85
CA PRO A 634 -11.29 5.79 9.00
C PRO A 634 -10.52 6.24 10.25
N TYR A 635 -10.02 7.48 10.30
CA TYR A 635 -9.07 7.90 11.33
C TYR A 635 -9.69 8.82 12.35
N LEU A 636 -9.51 8.49 13.65
CA LEU A 636 -9.84 9.34 14.79
C LEU A 636 -11.27 9.92 14.73
N THR A 637 -12.23 9.14 14.26
CA THR A 637 -13.63 9.57 14.16
C THR A 637 -14.34 9.55 15.52
N THR A 638 -13.75 8.87 16.52
CA THR A 638 -14.27 8.77 17.89
C THR A 638 -13.34 9.45 18.90
N ASP A 639 -13.90 10.00 19.96
CA ASP A 639 -13.12 10.69 20.99
C ASP A 639 -12.26 9.71 21.81
N GLY A 640 -12.74 8.48 22.05
CA GLY A 640 -11.95 7.47 22.76
C GLY A 640 -10.62 7.16 22.06
N ASP A 641 -10.60 7.08 20.75
CA ASP A 641 -9.36 6.85 19.99
C ASP A 641 -8.43 8.07 20.05
N LYS A 642 -8.98 9.29 19.95
CA LYS A 642 -8.22 10.54 20.09
C LYS A 642 -7.58 10.66 21.48
N GLU A 643 -8.34 10.36 22.53
CA GLU A 643 -7.86 10.42 23.91
C GLU A 643 -6.77 9.40 24.17
N ALA A 644 -6.89 8.17 23.65
CA ALA A 644 -5.88 7.14 23.85
C ALA A 644 -4.52 7.55 23.27
N ILE A 645 -4.49 7.98 22.02
CA ILE A 645 -3.24 8.40 21.40
C ILE A 645 -2.70 9.68 22.02
N LYS A 646 -3.56 10.64 22.40
CA LYS A 646 -3.17 11.85 23.08
C LYS A 646 -2.54 11.56 24.46
N SER A 647 -3.12 10.64 25.23
CA SER A 647 -2.58 10.19 26.51
C SER A 647 -1.17 9.59 26.36
N PHE A 648 -0.96 8.75 25.36
CA PHE A 648 0.36 8.20 25.09
C PHE A 648 1.36 9.28 24.64
N MET A 649 0.96 10.21 23.77
CA MET A 649 1.83 11.31 23.35
C MET A 649 2.24 12.20 24.53
N GLN A 650 1.33 12.45 25.48
CA GLN A 650 1.66 13.16 26.71
C GLN A 650 2.69 12.38 27.55
N ARG A 651 2.47 11.07 27.73
CA ARG A 651 3.43 10.17 28.41
C ARG A 651 4.81 10.22 27.74
N LEU A 652 4.87 10.23 26.43
CA LEU A 652 6.13 10.31 25.66
C LEU A 652 6.84 11.66 25.86
N ILE A 653 6.08 12.77 25.87
CA ILE A 653 6.60 14.12 26.21
C ILE A 653 7.21 14.10 27.63
N ASP A 654 6.51 13.52 28.60
CA ASP A 654 6.96 13.49 29.99
C ASP A 654 8.22 12.62 30.16
N PHE A 655 8.36 11.54 29.40
CA PHE A 655 9.59 10.74 29.32
C PHE A 655 10.80 11.58 28.86
N THR A 656 10.60 12.50 27.91
CA THR A 656 11.70 13.35 27.41
C THR A 656 12.11 14.45 28.39
N LYS A 657 11.25 14.80 29.37
CA LYS A 657 11.52 15.83 30.39
C LYS A 657 12.30 15.29 31.59
N GLN A 658 12.47 14.00 31.74
CA GLN A 658 13.22 13.40 32.84
C GLN A 658 14.70 13.82 32.76
N GLY A 659 15.33 14.09 33.90
CA GLY A 659 16.72 14.59 33.93
C GLY A 659 17.78 13.67 33.31
N ASN A 660 17.53 12.36 33.32
CA ASN A 660 18.36 11.31 32.74
C ASN A 660 17.95 10.90 31.33
N SER A 661 16.95 11.54 30.71
CA SER A 661 16.49 11.18 29.37
C SER A 661 17.60 11.28 28.34
N THR A 662 17.74 10.30 27.46
CA THR A 662 18.66 10.27 26.34
C THR A 662 18.14 10.99 25.10
N LEU A 663 16.84 11.29 25.09
CA LEU A 663 16.12 11.93 23.98
C LEU A 663 15.41 13.19 24.47
N SER A 664 15.22 14.15 23.59
CA SER A 664 14.50 15.40 23.87
C SER A 664 13.53 15.76 22.74
N MET A 665 12.51 16.53 23.10
CA MET A 665 11.57 17.19 22.19
C MET A 665 11.69 18.70 22.28
N PRO A 666 11.17 19.46 21.31
CA PRO A 666 10.98 20.90 21.44
C PRO A 666 10.18 21.24 22.71
N SER A 667 10.57 22.33 23.41
CA SER A 667 9.94 22.71 24.67
C SER A 667 8.45 23.07 24.54
N ASN A 668 7.99 23.45 23.37
CA ASN A 668 6.61 23.75 23.02
C ASN A 668 5.81 22.56 22.48
N ALA A 669 6.37 21.34 22.45
CA ALA A 669 5.64 20.15 22.04
C ALA A 669 4.47 19.88 22.98
N THR A 670 3.28 19.68 22.44
CA THR A 670 2.07 19.26 23.17
C THR A 670 1.53 17.99 22.56
N ALA A 671 0.75 17.23 23.32
CA ALA A 671 0.11 16.01 22.80
C ALA A 671 -0.79 16.33 21.60
N GLU A 672 -1.50 17.45 21.63
CA GLU A 672 -2.32 17.95 20.52
C GLU A 672 -1.49 18.19 19.27
N SER A 673 -0.36 18.86 19.39
CA SER A 673 0.51 19.14 18.23
C SER A 673 1.10 17.87 17.62
N LEU A 674 1.36 16.84 18.43
CA LEU A 674 1.90 15.56 17.96
C LEU A 674 0.86 14.69 17.24
N ILE A 675 -0.43 14.87 17.54
CA ILE A 675 -1.53 14.14 16.87
C ILE A 675 -2.24 14.96 15.80
N ALA A 676 -1.87 16.21 15.59
CA ALA A 676 -2.51 17.11 14.62
C ALA A 676 -2.37 16.62 13.18
N SER A 677 -1.29 15.88 12.86
CA SER A 677 -1.10 15.25 11.57
C SER A 677 -0.81 13.76 11.73
N TYR A 678 -1.43 12.97 10.89
CA TYR A 678 -1.22 11.53 10.80
C TYR A 678 -1.13 11.11 9.32
N THR A 679 -0.58 9.93 9.10
CA THR A 679 -0.57 9.26 7.81
C THR A 679 -1.26 7.90 7.94
N THR A 680 -1.66 7.34 6.81
CA THR A 680 -2.21 5.97 6.74
C THR A 680 -1.15 4.94 7.13
N GLY A 681 -1.58 3.87 7.82
CA GLY A 681 -0.80 2.64 8.01
C GLY A 681 -0.78 1.77 6.77
N SER A 682 -1.72 1.98 5.87
CA SER A 682 -2.05 1.10 4.75
C SER A 682 -2.33 -0.33 5.23
N HIS A 683 -2.98 -0.44 6.38
CA HIS A 683 -3.38 -1.67 7.07
C HIS A 683 -4.90 -1.88 7.00
N TYR A 684 -5.51 -1.53 5.88
CA TYR A 684 -6.96 -1.53 5.70
C TYR A 684 -7.58 -2.90 5.90
N VAL A 685 -8.69 -2.94 6.67
CA VAL A 685 -9.51 -4.12 6.95
C VAL A 685 -11.00 -3.77 6.97
N ALA A 686 -11.87 -4.76 7.10
CA ALA A 686 -13.31 -4.65 7.38
C ALA A 686 -14.18 -4.06 6.24
N SER A 687 -13.67 -3.89 5.02
CA SER A 687 -14.47 -3.38 3.90
C SER A 687 -15.46 -4.42 3.31
N ALA A 688 -15.35 -5.69 3.72
CA ALA A 688 -16.30 -6.79 3.46
C ALA A 688 -16.40 -7.68 4.71
N ALA A 689 -16.61 -7.08 5.88
CA ALA A 689 -16.44 -7.68 7.18
C ALA A 689 -17.24 -8.99 7.37
N MET A 690 -16.63 -9.93 8.12
CA MET A 690 -17.24 -11.19 8.53
C MET A 690 -18.20 -10.98 9.69
N GLY A 691 -19.31 -11.71 9.71
CA GLY A 691 -20.27 -11.78 10.82
C GLY A 691 -20.85 -13.17 11.02
N ALA A 692 -21.45 -13.37 12.19
CA ALA A 692 -22.10 -14.65 12.53
C ALA A 692 -23.44 -14.87 11.81
N SER A 693 -24.04 -13.79 11.30
CA SER A 693 -25.34 -13.82 10.63
C SER A 693 -25.45 -12.64 9.65
N ASN A 694 -26.35 -12.76 8.68
CA ASN A 694 -26.70 -11.65 7.79
C ASN A 694 -27.61 -10.64 8.54
N ASP A 695 -27.00 -9.80 9.35
CA ASP A 695 -27.67 -8.79 10.18
C ASP A 695 -27.61 -7.37 9.57
N GLY A 696 -27.17 -7.25 8.32
CA GLY A 696 -26.97 -5.97 7.63
C GLY A 696 -25.68 -5.22 8.01
N LYS A 697 -24.79 -5.83 8.82
CA LYS A 697 -23.51 -5.26 9.23
C LYS A 697 -22.30 -6.01 8.67
N SER A 698 -22.52 -7.21 8.17
CA SER A 698 -21.48 -8.06 7.60
C SER A 698 -21.75 -8.38 6.13
N VAL A 699 -20.69 -8.72 5.41
CA VAL A 699 -20.73 -9.08 3.98
C VAL A 699 -20.57 -10.58 3.79
N VAL A 700 -19.76 -11.23 4.64
CA VAL A 700 -19.50 -12.67 4.58
C VAL A 700 -19.87 -13.38 5.88
N GLY A 701 -20.21 -14.65 5.76
CA GLY A 701 -20.44 -15.58 6.87
C GLY A 701 -19.14 -16.15 7.45
N THR A 702 -19.27 -16.97 8.49
CA THR A 702 -18.13 -17.67 9.11
C THR A 702 -17.52 -18.76 8.22
N ASP A 703 -18.20 -19.15 7.16
CA ASP A 703 -17.71 -19.99 6.07
C ASP A 703 -16.97 -19.18 4.97
N THR A 704 -16.77 -17.88 5.21
CA THR A 704 -16.18 -16.88 4.29
C THR A 704 -17.00 -16.59 3.03
N LYS A 705 -18.19 -17.20 2.91
CA LYS A 705 -19.07 -17.04 1.77
C LYS A 705 -19.83 -15.70 1.85
N VAL A 706 -19.94 -15.02 0.72
CA VAL A 706 -20.71 -13.76 0.59
C VAL A 706 -22.20 -14.06 0.78
N TRP A 707 -22.85 -13.32 1.65
CA TRP A 707 -24.27 -13.48 1.92
C TRP A 707 -25.13 -13.37 0.65
N GLY A 708 -26.08 -14.29 0.50
CA GLY A 708 -26.94 -14.32 -0.68
C GLY A 708 -26.30 -14.94 -1.93
N THR A 709 -25.13 -15.56 -1.80
CA THR A 709 -24.46 -16.29 -2.89
C THR A 709 -24.22 -17.75 -2.51
N ASP A 710 -24.07 -18.61 -3.53
CA ASP A 710 -23.87 -20.05 -3.33
C ASP A 710 -22.39 -20.43 -3.26
N ASN A 711 -21.53 -19.77 -4.07
CA ASN A 711 -20.15 -20.17 -4.34
C ASN A 711 -19.20 -18.97 -4.57
N LEU A 712 -19.46 -17.83 -3.91
CA LEU A 712 -18.56 -16.67 -3.87
C LEU A 712 -18.00 -16.51 -2.47
N PHE A 713 -16.69 -16.47 -2.36
CA PHE A 713 -15.97 -16.36 -1.09
C PHE A 713 -15.06 -15.12 -1.08
N VAL A 714 -14.78 -14.59 0.12
CA VAL A 714 -13.76 -13.58 0.37
C VAL A 714 -12.74 -14.14 1.36
N ALA A 715 -11.45 -14.02 1.05
CA ALA A 715 -10.39 -14.60 1.88
C ALA A 715 -9.16 -13.68 1.97
N ASP A 716 -9.38 -12.40 2.25
CA ASP A 716 -8.31 -11.40 2.42
C ASP A 716 -8.63 -10.41 3.56
N ALA A 717 -7.84 -9.37 3.70
CA ALA A 717 -8.00 -8.37 4.76
C ALA A 717 -9.37 -7.67 4.78
N SER A 718 -10.12 -7.67 3.68
CA SER A 718 -11.45 -7.05 3.63
C SER A 718 -12.45 -7.70 4.56
N MET A 719 -12.32 -9.02 4.81
CA MET A 719 -13.25 -9.75 5.67
C MET A 719 -12.92 -9.68 7.17
N HIS A 720 -11.76 -9.17 7.56
CA HIS A 720 -11.38 -9.04 8.97
C HIS A 720 -12.32 -8.08 9.68
N PRO A 721 -12.95 -8.46 10.79
CA PRO A 721 -13.87 -7.55 11.51
C PRO A 721 -13.14 -6.50 12.32
N ASP A 722 -11.87 -6.70 12.65
CA ASP A 722 -11.08 -5.79 13.46
C ASP A 722 -9.58 -5.77 13.07
N LEU A 723 -8.89 -4.74 13.54
CA LEU A 723 -7.45 -4.53 13.38
C LEU A 723 -6.65 -5.27 14.46
N PRO A 724 -5.47 -5.84 14.14
CA PRO A 724 -4.60 -6.47 15.13
C PRO A 724 -3.76 -5.47 15.92
N VAL A 725 -3.07 -5.96 16.97
CA VAL A 725 -2.14 -5.18 17.83
C VAL A 725 -0.89 -4.69 17.10
N GLY A 726 -0.68 -5.06 15.85
CA GLY A 726 0.47 -4.64 15.05
C GLY A 726 0.24 -4.70 13.56
N ASN A 727 1.31 -4.72 12.78
CA ASN A 727 1.23 -4.78 11.32
C ASN A 727 0.42 -6.00 10.85
N THR A 728 -0.40 -5.82 9.82
CA THR A 728 -1.47 -6.77 9.45
C THR A 728 -1.00 -8.03 8.72
N GLN A 729 0.23 -8.07 8.18
CA GLN A 729 0.62 -9.17 7.28
C GLN A 729 0.48 -10.56 7.93
N ALA A 730 0.92 -10.73 9.18
CA ALA A 730 0.89 -12.05 9.83
C ALA A 730 -0.55 -12.53 10.08
N ILE A 731 -1.44 -11.67 10.59
CA ILE A 731 -2.84 -12.05 10.83
C ILE A 731 -3.57 -12.34 9.52
N VAL A 732 -3.31 -11.58 8.45
CA VAL A 732 -3.91 -11.83 7.12
C VAL A 732 -3.51 -13.20 6.59
N MET A 733 -2.25 -13.60 6.80
CA MET A 733 -1.77 -14.93 6.38
C MET A 733 -2.35 -16.06 7.24
N VAL A 734 -2.48 -15.88 8.56
CA VAL A 734 -3.17 -16.84 9.46
C VAL A 734 -4.62 -17.03 9.04
N VAL A 735 -5.32 -15.93 8.79
CA VAL A 735 -6.72 -15.93 8.36
C VAL A 735 -6.88 -16.57 6.98
N ALA A 736 -5.94 -16.38 6.06
CA ALA A 736 -5.95 -17.02 4.74
C ALA A 736 -5.82 -18.56 4.83
N GLU A 737 -4.95 -19.06 5.73
CA GLU A 737 -4.85 -20.51 6.04
C GLU A 737 -6.17 -21.08 6.59
N GLN A 738 -6.80 -20.34 7.51
CA GLN A 738 -8.09 -20.77 8.07
C GLN A 738 -9.22 -20.67 7.04
N ALA A 739 -9.22 -19.62 6.20
CA ALA A 739 -10.23 -19.42 5.15
C ALA A 739 -10.18 -20.54 4.10
N ALA A 740 -8.99 -20.97 3.69
CA ALA A 740 -8.85 -22.11 2.77
C ALA A 740 -9.49 -23.39 3.33
N LYS A 741 -9.32 -23.65 4.64
CA LYS A 741 -9.98 -24.78 5.33
C LYS A 741 -11.51 -24.63 5.33
N ALA A 742 -12.02 -23.42 5.60
CA ALA A 742 -13.45 -23.14 5.62
C ALA A 742 -14.07 -23.32 4.22
N ILE A 743 -13.41 -22.82 3.16
CA ILE A 743 -13.83 -22.97 1.77
C ILE A 743 -13.91 -24.45 1.37
N LEU A 744 -12.89 -25.24 1.68
CA LEU A 744 -12.86 -26.68 1.40
C LEU A 744 -13.90 -27.48 2.21
N ALA A 745 -14.25 -27.02 3.41
CA ALA A 745 -15.30 -27.61 4.21
C ALA A 745 -16.70 -27.31 3.63
N ALA A 746 -16.93 -26.10 3.14
CA ALA A 746 -18.17 -25.69 2.48
C ALA A 746 -18.41 -26.48 1.17
N ASP A 747 -17.35 -26.75 0.40
CA ASP A 747 -17.40 -27.54 -0.84
C ASP A 747 -17.87 -29.00 -0.58
N LYS A 748 -17.39 -29.61 0.50
CA LYS A 748 -17.81 -30.98 0.90
C LYS A 748 -19.26 -31.07 1.38
N GLY A 749 -19.83 -29.97 1.88
CA GLY A 749 -21.22 -29.90 2.35
C GLY A 749 -22.25 -29.73 1.23
N SER A 750 -21.84 -29.27 0.05
CA SER A 750 -22.72 -29.03 -1.10
C SER A 750 -23.16 -30.31 -1.85
N GLY A 751 -22.67 -31.49 -1.47
CA GLY A 751 -23.10 -32.79 -2.00
C GLY A 751 -24.46 -33.29 -1.48
N ALA A 752 -25.13 -32.59 -0.56
CA ALA A 752 -26.44 -32.91 -0.07
C ALA A 752 -27.48 -31.97 -0.71
N SER A 753 -28.21 -32.48 -1.69
CA SER A 753 -29.37 -31.87 -2.34
C SER A 753 -30.38 -31.33 -1.32
N TYR A 754 -30.56 -30.00 -1.28
CA TYR A 754 -31.74 -29.42 -0.61
C TYR A 754 -32.98 -29.54 -1.49
N GLY A 755 -33.71 -30.64 -1.28
CA GLY A 755 -35.12 -30.75 -1.70
C GLY A 755 -35.97 -29.87 -0.78
N SER A 756 -36.66 -28.87 -1.35
CA SER A 756 -37.70 -28.10 -0.67
C SER A 756 -38.84 -29.03 -0.20
N GLY A 757 -38.98 -29.15 1.11
CA GLY A 757 -40.09 -29.91 1.70
C GLY A 757 -40.43 -29.37 3.09
N SER A 758 -41.55 -28.63 3.19
CA SER A 758 -42.19 -28.24 4.44
C SER A 758 -42.70 -29.48 5.19
N GLY A 759 -42.45 -29.58 6.51
CA GLY A 759 -43.30 -30.41 7.34
C GLY A 759 -42.64 -31.08 8.55
N SER A 760 -42.99 -30.55 9.71
CA SER A 760 -43.32 -31.23 10.98
C SER A 760 -42.29 -32.08 11.72
N SER A 761 -42.03 -31.65 12.93
CA SER A 761 -41.35 -32.29 14.05
C SER A 761 -41.78 -33.73 14.36
N THR A 762 -40.81 -34.64 14.55
CA THR A 762 -40.89 -35.67 15.57
C THR A 762 -39.48 -36.17 15.95
N SER A 763 -39.27 -36.16 17.25
CA SER A 763 -38.08 -36.67 17.94
C SER A 763 -37.97 -38.20 17.86
N VAL A 764 -36.81 -38.75 17.46
CA VAL A 764 -36.46 -40.15 17.84
C VAL A 764 -34.97 -40.24 18.13
N ALA A 765 -34.69 -41.01 19.18
CA ALA A 765 -33.45 -41.19 19.89
C ALA A 765 -32.36 -41.96 19.11
N THR A 766 -31.13 -41.69 19.50
CA THR A 766 -29.85 -42.35 19.16
C THR A 766 -29.86 -43.88 19.43
N PRO A 767 -29.11 -44.68 18.69
CA PRO A 767 -28.33 -45.73 19.31
C PRO A 767 -26.82 -45.67 19.04
N ALA A 768 -26.07 -45.88 20.10
CA ALA A 768 -24.64 -46.06 20.20
C ALA A 768 -24.15 -47.34 19.52
N ALA A 769 -22.94 -47.27 18.89
CA ALA A 769 -22.24 -48.45 18.45
C ALA A 769 -21.01 -48.75 19.38
N PRO A 770 -20.65 -50.03 19.58
CA PRO A 770 -19.87 -50.47 20.73
C PRO A 770 -18.38 -50.59 20.42
N TYR A 771 -17.54 -50.24 21.41
CA TYR A 771 -16.15 -50.65 21.48
C TYR A 771 -15.97 -51.97 22.20
N PRO A 772 -14.98 -52.80 21.84
CA PRO A 772 -14.75 -54.09 22.54
C PRO A 772 -13.94 -53.90 23.81
N THR A 773 -14.43 -54.61 24.85
CA THR A 773 -13.84 -54.74 26.17
C THR A 773 -12.74 -55.80 26.20
N GLY A 774 -11.62 -55.49 26.85
CA GLY A 774 -10.63 -56.49 27.31
C GLY A 774 -10.42 -56.33 28.80
N THR A 775 -10.74 -57.36 29.52
CA THR A 775 -10.72 -57.52 30.98
C THR A 775 -9.37 -57.79 31.55
N GLY A 776 -9.10 -57.34 32.77
CA GLY A 776 -7.99 -57.81 33.63
C GLY A 776 -7.71 -57.01 34.89
N SER A 777 -8.39 -57.29 35.85
CA SER A 777 -8.36 -57.53 37.34
C SER A 777 -7.24 -56.90 38.20
N ALA A 778 -7.71 -56.13 39.14
CA ALA A 778 -7.46 -56.03 40.60
C ALA A 778 -6.02 -56.06 41.23
N GLY A 779 -5.79 -55.11 42.14
CA GLY A 779 -4.90 -55.32 43.29
C GLY A 779 -4.38 -54.03 43.97
N THR A 780 -5.16 -53.53 44.89
CA THR A 780 -4.92 -53.01 46.26
C THR A 780 -3.62 -52.28 46.65
N THR A 781 -3.87 -51.07 47.18
CA THR A 781 -3.34 -50.47 48.47
C THR A 781 -1.84 -50.27 48.69
N GLY A 782 -1.51 -49.06 49.10
CA GLY A 782 -0.36 -48.84 49.99
C GLY A 782 0.27 -47.48 50.03
N THR A 783 -0.03 -46.76 51.03
CA THR A 783 0.44 -45.47 51.56
C THR A 783 1.98 -45.35 51.67
N GLY A 784 2.49 -44.13 51.62
CA GLY A 784 3.60 -43.76 52.49
C GLY A 784 4.75 -42.94 51.90
N SER A 785 4.75 -41.63 52.20
CA SER A 785 5.87 -40.83 52.75
C SER A 785 7.25 -40.75 52.03
N THR A 786 7.61 -39.49 51.72
CA THR A 786 8.96 -38.94 51.66
C THR A 786 9.87 -39.35 52.83
N PRO A 787 11.23 -39.29 52.76
CA PRO A 787 12.02 -38.06 52.69
C PRO A 787 13.42 -38.12 52.01
N ALA A 788 13.86 -36.95 51.66
CA ALA A 788 15.15 -36.25 51.67
C ALA A 788 16.50 -37.00 51.70
N ALA A 789 17.42 -36.37 50.94
CA ALA A 789 18.78 -35.95 51.25
C ALA A 789 19.99 -36.74 50.77
N THR A 790 20.86 -36.01 50.12
CA THR A 790 22.32 -35.83 50.24
C THR A 790 23.27 -36.77 49.54
N THR A 791 24.10 -36.09 48.77
CA THR A 791 25.59 -35.99 48.70
C THR A 791 26.37 -36.83 47.71
N THR A 792 27.18 -36.11 47.00
CA THR A 792 28.61 -36.22 46.63
C THR A 792 29.09 -37.35 45.70
N GLY A 793 29.80 -36.87 44.69
CA GLY A 793 31.06 -37.48 44.37
C GLY A 793 31.41 -37.73 42.88
N THR A 794 32.31 -36.92 42.41
CA THR A 794 33.48 -37.18 41.54
C THR A 794 33.37 -37.79 40.15
N ALA A 795 33.81 -36.93 39.18
CA ALA A 795 34.76 -37.12 38.08
C ALA A 795 34.75 -38.40 37.23
N GLY A 796 34.63 -38.20 35.92
CA GLY A 796 35.01 -39.23 34.95
C GLY A 796 34.84 -38.76 33.52
N SER A 797 35.90 -38.25 32.93
CA SER A 797 36.09 -37.91 31.52
C SER A 797 35.73 -39.02 30.55
N LYS A 798 35.07 -38.70 29.44
CA LYS A 798 35.44 -39.19 28.10
C LYS A 798 34.73 -38.43 26.99
N ALA A 799 35.51 -38.15 25.97
CA ALA A 799 35.30 -37.26 24.82
C ALA A 799 34.31 -37.81 23.75
N PRO A 800 33.97 -36.98 22.73
CA PRO A 800 32.76 -37.11 21.96
C PRO A 800 32.93 -37.86 20.63
N SER A 801 31.85 -38.48 20.14
CA SER A 801 31.84 -39.11 18.82
C SER A 801 30.87 -38.46 17.85
N SER A 802 31.49 -37.97 16.75
CA SER A 802 31.01 -38.16 15.38
C SER A 802 29.56 -37.77 14.98
N CYS A 803 29.28 -36.49 14.93
CA CYS A 803 28.13 -36.00 14.11
C CYS A 803 28.47 -34.83 13.14
N LYS A 804 29.67 -34.26 13.22
CA LYS A 804 30.08 -33.13 12.37
C LYS A 804 30.71 -33.49 11.00
N ARG A 805 31.06 -34.74 10.76
CA ARG A 805 31.73 -35.17 9.50
C ARG A 805 30.79 -35.52 8.33
N ARG A 806 29.50 -35.70 8.56
CA ARG A 806 28.55 -36.04 7.45
C ARG A 806 27.92 -34.84 6.73
N ARG A 807 27.99 -33.63 7.32
CA ARG A 807 27.45 -32.38 6.64
C ARG A 807 28.48 -31.74 5.70
N ALA A 808 29.77 -31.84 5.97
CA ALA A 808 30.81 -31.25 5.11
C ALA A 808 31.02 -32.03 3.81
N ALA A 809 30.84 -33.33 3.79
CA ALA A 809 31.00 -34.16 2.60
C ALA A 809 29.86 -34.02 1.57
N ARG A 810 28.63 -33.68 2.02
CA ARG A 810 27.50 -33.42 1.10
C ARG A 810 27.54 -32.04 0.46
N ARG A 811 28.27 -31.08 1.07
CA ARG A 811 28.42 -29.73 0.53
C ARG A 811 29.51 -29.67 -0.56
N ALA A 812 30.57 -30.45 -0.43
CA ALA A 812 31.63 -30.55 -1.44
C ALA A 812 31.17 -31.26 -2.72
N ALA A 813 30.28 -32.26 -2.64
CA ALA A 813 29.75 -32.96 -3.81
C ALA A 813 28.73 -32.11 -4.64
N ARG A 814 28.05 -31.13 -4.01
CA ARG A 814 27.13 -30.21 -4.74
C ARG A 814 27.85 -29.04 -5.44
N LEU A 815 29.02 -28.64 -4.98
CA LEU A 815 29.83 -27.60 -5.62
C LEU A 815 30.65 -28.14 -6.82
N ALA A 816 30.96 -29.42 -6.86
CA ALA A 816 31.62 -30.06 -7.98
C ALA A 816 30.70 -30.30 -9.17
N ALA A 817 29.41 -30.55 -8.95
CA ALA A 817 28.41 -30.76 -10.02
C ALA A 817 27.94 -29.46 -10.71
N ARG A 818 28.28 -28.26 -10.23
CA ARG A 818 27.95 -26.98 -10.85
C ARG A 818 29.09 -26.36 -11.68
N ARG A 819 30.24 -27.05 -11.80
CA ARG A 819 31.38 -26.61 -12.61
C ARG A 819 31.54 -27.40 -13.96
N SER A 820 30.58 -28.26 -14.29
CA SER A 820 30.56 -29.03 -15.53
C SER A 820 29.19 -28.99 -16.22
N LEU A 821 28.57 -27.82 -16.26
CA LEU A 821 27.51 -27.47 -17.21
C LEU A 821 27.71 -26.03 -17.64
#